data_17973f132fc59d4a553b7b849ae25cc7
#
_entry.id   17973f132fc59d4a553b7b849ae25cc7
#
_cell.length_a   1.000
_cell.length_b   1.000
_cell.length_c   1.000
_cell.angle_alpha   90.00
_cell.angle_beta   90.00
_cell.angle_gamma   90.00
#
_symmetry.space_group_name_H-M   'P 1'
#
loop_
_entity.id
_entity.type
_entity.pdbx_description
1 polymer ?
#
loop_
_entity_poly.entity_id
_entity_poly.type
_entity_poly.pdbx_seq_one_letter_code
_entity_poly.pdbx_strand_id
1 'polypeptide(L)'
;RRIEICKRSYDMLVNEVGFPPQDIIFDPNILTVATGIEEHNNYAVHFFRATKWIKENLPYAKVSGGVSNISFSFRGNDVVREAMHSAFLYHAIQAGMDMGIVNAGMIEVYEEIPKDLLERIEDVLLNRRPDATERLVEFAEQVKNKGREIVKDEAWRNAPVQERLKHALIKGIVDYIEQDTEEARQMYERPLQVIEGPLMDGMNVVGDLFGEGKMFLPQVVKSARVMKRAVACLIPFIEEEKRNNPDALQSSSVGKILLATVKGDVHDIGKNIVGVVLACNNFEIIDLGVMVPLEKILDTAQKENVDIIGLSGLITPSLDEMVYVAQEMEKRKMTTPLLIGGATTSRIHTAVKIAPQYSYPVIHVLDASRSVPVASALVSKEEGTKDALVNQIREEYEKLRADHAARQGAKSYIPIEEARQNKVAIDWTTAPIVKPSFLGVKVFDSYSLSELAQYIDWTPFFQSWELAGRFPAILNDPVVGSEARKLYDDAQAMLKHIIDNRLLQAKAVIGFFPANSVEDDIELYDFEELVLATPCDVHGSHKHVHYKENRQIVTTLLHNLRQQNKKARNLPNFCLSDFIAPKSSGRKDYIGAFAVTAGIGAEELAKQYEAQHDDYSSIMVKALADRLAEAFAERMHERVRKEFWGYAPDENLDNEALIHEKYVGIRPAPGYPACPDHLEKRTLFQLLSVTENIGLQLTESCAMYPAASVSGWYYASPEAKYFGLGKIGKDQVVEYAARKGMSVEEIERWLSPVLGY
;
A
#
# COMPACT_ATOMS: atom_id res chain seq x y z
N ARG A 1 -39.52 -20.01 14.24
CA ARG A 1 -38.14 -20.13 14.77
C ARG A 1 -37.64 -18.84 15.42
N ARG A 2 -37.66 -17.61 14.74
CA ARG A 2 -37.22 -16.33 15.35
C ARG A 2 -38.00 -16.06 16.67
N ILE A 3 -39.32 -16.12 16.62
CA ILE A 3 -40.18 -15.92 17.78
C ILE A 3 -39.87 -16.89 18.91
N GLU A 4 -39.72 -18.17 18.63
CA GLU A 4 -39.41 -19.21 19.61
C GLU A 4 -38.07 -18.96 20.32
N ILE A 5 -37.04 -18.53 19.55
CA ILE A 5 -35.73 -18.19 20.11
C ILE A 5 -35.85 -16.98 21.05
N CYS A 6 -36.49 -15.90 20.60
CA CYS A 6 -36.65 -14.69 21.41
C CYS A 6 -37.45 -14.99 22.69
N LYS A 7 -38.55 -15.76 22.58
CA LYS A 7 -39.31 -16.17 23.74
C LYS A 7 -38.51 -16.95 24.74
N ARG A 8 -37.81 -18.00 24.28
CA ARG A 8 -36.96 -18.83 25.15
C ARG A 8 -35.86 -18.01 25.82
N SER A 9 -35.18 -17.14 25.07
CA SER A 9 -34.14 -16.28 25.62
C SER A 9 -34.69 -15.31 26.65
N TYR A 10 -35.86 -14.72 26.39
CA TYR A 10 -36.53 -13.84 27.35
C TYR A 10 -36.90 -14.59 28.63
N ASP A 11 -37.54 -15.76 28.50
CA ASP A 11 -37.97 -16.58 29.66
C ASP A 11 -36.75 -16.99 30.53
N MET A 12 -35.65 -17.41 29.93
CA MET A 12 -34.41 -17.75 30.64
C MET A 12 -33.79 -16.53 31.33
N LEU A 13 -33.63 -15.40 30.60
CA LEU A 13 -32.99 -14.21 31.14
C LEU A 13 -33.80 -13.59 32.28
N VAL A 14 -35.12 -13.47 32.13
CA VAL A 14 -35.96 -12.79 33.11
C VAL A 14 -36.30 -13.74 34.30
N ASN A 15 -36.72 -14.98 34.00
CA ASN A 15 -37.26 -15.88 35.03
C ASN A 15 -36.21 -16.71 35.74
N GLU A 16 -35.11 -17.08 35.06
CA GLU A 16 -34.05 -17.93 35.63
C GLU A 16 -32.84 -17.10 36.10
N VAL A 17 -32.44 -16.10 35.35
CA VAL A 17 -31.25 -15.26 35.64
C VAL A 17 -31.64 -14.02 36.47
N GLY A 18 -32.89 -13.54 36.38
CA GLY A 18 -33.36 -12.29 37.03
C GLY A 18 -32.89 -11.04 36.31
N PHE A 19 -32.64 -11.11 34.99
CA PHE A 19 -32.19 -10.00 34.18
C PHE A 19 -33.36 -9.00 33.99
N PRO A 20 -33.11 -7.68 34.10
CA PRO A 20 -34.15 -6.69 33.88
C PRO A 20 -34.69 -6.73 32.45
N PRO A 21 -36.02 -6.92 32.25
CA PRO A 21 -36.58 -7.07 30.90
C PRO A 21 -36.41 -5.85 30.01
N GLN A 22 -36.31 -4.63 30.58
CA GLN A 22 -36.07 -3.38 29.84
C GLN A 22 -34.67 -3.24 29.27
N ASP A 23 -33.72 -4.08 29.73
CA ASP A 23 -32.34 -4.09 29.26
C ASP A 23 -32.12 -5.16 28.17
N ILE A 24 -33.18 -5.91 27.82
CA ILE A 24 -33.14 -6.90 26.74
C ILE A 24 -33.45 -6.22 25.41
N ILE A 25 -32.51 -6.34 24.45
CA ILE A 25 -32.66 -5.87 23.08
C ILE A 25 -32.52 -7.09 22.15
N PHE A 26 -33.56 -7.40 21.40
CA PHE A 26 -33.55 -8.46 20.41
C PHE A 26 -33.16 -7.92 19.02
N ASP A 27 -32.27 -8.60 18.32
CA ASP A 27 -32.08 -8.45 16.88
C ASP A 27 -32.58 -9.74 16.19
N PRO A 28 -33.81 -9.72 15.61
CA PRO A 28 -34.34 -10.87 14.89
C PRO A 28 -33.74 -11.08 13.50
N ASN A 29 -32.60 -10.46 13.19
CA ASN A 29 -31.83 -10.46 11.95
C ASN A 29 -32.59 -9.90 10.73
N ILE A 30 -32.14 -8.77 10.23
CA ILE A 30 -32.55 -8.25 8.92
C ILE A 30 -31.67 -8.93 7.86
N LEU A 31 -32.29 -9.66 6.95
CA LEU A 31 -31.63 -10.39 5.88
C LEU A 31 -32.02 -9.80 4.52
N THR A 32 -31.14 -9.95 3.54
CA THR A 32 -31.28 -9.41 2.19
C THR A 32 -32.48 -10.00 1.46
N VAL A 33 -33.27 -9.13 0.79
CA VAL A 33 -34.35 -9.50 -0.13
C VAL A 33 -33.94 -9.26 -1.58
N ALA A 34 -34.79 -9.63 -2.53
CA ALA A 34 -34.53 -9.48 -3.98
C ALA A 34 -33.23 -10.14 -4.45
N THR A 35 -32.95 -11.33 -3.96
CA THR A 35 -31.75 -12.12 -4.30
C THR A 35 -31.99 -13.09 -5.47
N GLY A 36 -33.22 -13.21 -5.95
CA GLY A 36 -33.61 -14.25 -6.90
C GLY A 36 -33.87 -15.64 -6.28
N ILE A 37 -33.68 -15.80 -4.98
CA ILE A 37 -33.94 -17.04 -4.23
C ILE A 37 -35.32 -16.92 -3.55
N GLU A 38 -36.24 -17.82 -3.86
CA GLU A 38 -37.63 -17.77 -3.41
C GLU A 38 -37.80 -17.74 -1.88
N GLU A 39 -36.94 -18.50 -1.16
CA GLU A 39 -36.93 -18.53 0.31
C GLU A 39 -36.63 -17.15 0.95
N HIS A 40 -35.92 -16.28 0.23
CA HIS A 40 -35.53 -14.94 0.71
C HIS A 40 -36.64 -13.91 0.58
N ASN A 41 -37.66 -14.15 -0.25
CA ASN A 41 -38.74 -13.18 -0.53
C ASN A 41 -39.50 -12.77 0.72
N ASN A 42 -39.59 -13.62 1.73
CA ASN A 42 -40.32 -13.35 2.97
C ASN A 42 -39.45 -12.82 4.12
N TYR A 43 -38.15 -12.55 3.91
CA TYR A 43 -37.28 -12.17 5.03
C TYR A 43 -37.67 -10.87 5.72
N ALA A 44 -38.11 -9.85 4.98
CA ALA A 44 -38.58 -8.60 5.53
C ALA A 44 -39.93 -8.79 6.26
N VAL A 45 -40.86 -9.49 5.65
CA VAL A 45 -42.17 -9.85 6.25
C VAL A 45 -41.99 -10.60 7.55
N HIS A 46 -41.07 -11.55 7.57
CA HIS A 46 -40.74 -12.32 8.78
C HIS A 46 -40.12 -11.45 9.89
N PHE A 47 -39.35 -10.44 9.53
CA PHE A 47 -38.78 -9.48 10.48
C PHE A 47 -39.91 -8.64 11.10
N PHE A 48 -40.79 -8.03 10.29
CA PHE A 48 -41.91 -7.24 10.78
C PHE A 48 -42.83 -8.04 11.69
N ARG A 49 -43.13 -9.28 11.30
CA ARG A 49 -43.98 -10.18 12.11
C ARG A 49 -43.31 -10.56 13.44
N ALA A 50 -42.02 -10.84 13.43
CA ALA A 50 -41.28 -11.16 14.64
C ALA A 50 -41.22 -9.95 15.58
N THR A 51 -40.89 -8.76 15.04
CA THR A 51 -40.87 -7.51 15.80
C THR A 51 -42.22 -7.22 16.47
N LYS A 52 -43.31 -7.27 15.72
CA LYS A 52 -44.65 -7.07 16.26
C LYS A 52 -44.97 -8.06 17.37
N TRP A 53 -44.68 -9.35 17.17
CA TRP A 53 -44.91 -10.37 18.15
C TRP A 53 -44.07 -10.15 19.44
N ILE A 54 -42.81 -9.77 19.33
CA ILE A 54 -41.95 -9.45 20.49
C ILE A 54 -42.54 -8.30 21.30
N LYS A 55 -42.98 -7.23 20.65
CA LYS A 55 -43.58 -6.07 21.34
C LYS A 55 -44.90 -6.40 22.04
N GLU A 56 -45.69 -7.30 21.49
CA GLU A 56 -46.97 -7.72 22.04
C GLU A 56 -46.85 -8.76 23.16
N ASN A 57 -45.78 -9.61 23.16
CA ASN A 57 -45.71 -10.78 24.03
C ASN A 57 -44.52 -10.79 25.02
N LEU A 58 -43.49 -9.95 24.82
CA LEU A 58 -42.32 -9.85 25.70
C LEU A 58 -42.26 -8.43 26.31
N PRO A 59 -42.90 -8.23 27.46
CA PRO A 59 -43.02 -6.88 28.07
C PRO A 59 -41.67 -6.23 28.30
N TYR A 60 -41.56 -4.95 27.96
CA TYR A 60 -40.35 -4.09 28.08
C TYR A 60 -39.18 -4.43 27.17
N ALA A 61 -39.14 -5.59 26.51
CA ALA A 61 -38.08 -5.91 25.55
C ALA A 61 -38.11 -4.97 24.36
N LYS A 62 -36.92 -4.61 23.89
CA LYS A 62 -36.71 -3.73 22.74
C LYS A 62 -36.24 -4.54 21.52
N VAL A 63 -36.40 -3.95 20.32
CA VAL A 63 -36.01 -4.56 19.06
C VAL A 63 -35.08 -3.63 18.30
N SER A 64 -33.97 -4.17 17.86
CA SER A 64 -32.98 -3.52 16.99
C SER A 64 -32.78 -4.29 15.70
N GLY A 65 -32.12 -3.69 14.70
CA GLY A 65 -31.68 -4.40 13.50
C GLY A 65 -30.79 -3.60 12.58
N GLY A 66 -29.92 -4.29 11.85
CA GLY A 66 -29.03 -3.71 10.84
C GLY A 66 -29.76 -3.47 9.51
N VAL A 67 -30.33 -2.29 9.33
CA VAL A 67 -31.23 -1.93 8.21
C VAL A 67 -30.56 -2.06 6.85
N SER A 68 -29.28 -1.70 6.74
CA SER A 68 -28.54 -1.74 5.47
C SER A 68 -28.45 -3.14 4.85
N ASN A 69 -28.64 -4.20 5.66
CA ASN A 69 -28.61 -5.58 5.18
C ASN A 69 -29.75 -5.89 4.19
N ILE A 70 -30.88 -5.20 4.30
CA ILE A 70 -32.07 -5.47 3.47
C ILE A 70 -31.81 -5.31 1.97
N SER A 71 -30.90 -4.38 1.62
CA SER A 71 -30.62 -3.94 0.26
C SER A 71 -29.31 -4.42 -0.35
N PHE A 72 -28.66 -5.45 0.20
CA PHE A 72 -27.37 -5.92 -0.31
C PHE A 72 -27.42 -6.44 -1.75
N SER A 73 -28.56 -6.91 -2.24
CA SER A 73 -28.76 -7.29 -3.63
C SER A 73 -28.60 -6.13 -4.62
N PHE A 74 -28.73 -4.88 -4.15
CA PHE A 74 -28.60 -3.67 -4.95
C PHE A 74 -27.31 -2.89 -4.67
N ARG A 75 -26.23 -3.54 -4.25
CA ARG A 75 -24.92 -2.88 -4.07
C ARG A 75 -24.49 -2.16 -5.34
N GLY A 76 -24.08 -0.88 -5.20
CA GLY A 76 -23.69 -0.03 -6.33
C GLY A 76 -24.86 0.70 -7.00
N ASN A 77 -26.08 0.66 -6.41
CA ASN A 77 -27.22 1.50 -6.79
C ASN A 77 -27.78 2.19 -5.54
N ASP A 78 -27.16 3.32 -5.16
CA ASP A 78 -27.48 3.99 -3.90
C ASP A 78 -28.90 4.54 -3.87
N VAL A 79 -29.43 5.00 -5.00
CA VAL A 79 -30.83 5.50 -5.10
C VAL A 79 -31.83 4.42 -4.67
N VAL A 80 -31.71 3.22 -5.20
CA VAL A 80 -32.59 2.10 -4.84
C VAL A 80 -32.37 1.68 -3.39
N ARG A 81 -31.11 1.69 -2.92
CA ARG A 81 -30.78 1.28 -1.56
C ARG A 81 -31.31 2.25 -0.52
N GLU A 82 -31.14 3.56 -0.72
CA GLU A 82 -31.65 4.61 0.16
C GLU A 82 -33.15 4.50 0.29
N ALA A 83 -33.86 4.36 -0.83
CA ALA A 83 -35.31 4.18 -0.84
C ALA A 83 -35.76 2.87 -0.16
N MET A 84 -35.00 1.76 -0.34
CA MET A 84 -35.25 0.49 0.37
C MET A 84 -35.05 0.61 1.89
N HIS A 85 -34.01 1.33 2.35
CA HIS A 85 -33.79 1.56 3.77
C HIS A 85 -34.93 2.34 4.39
N SER A 86 -35.36 3.41 3.72
CA SER A 86 -36.43 4.28 4.19
C SER A 86 -37.79 3.57 4.23
N ALA A 87 -38.14 2.83 3.19
CA ALA A 87 -39.36 2.05 3.15
C ALA A 87 -39.37 0.90 4.18
N PHE A 88 -38.22 0.21 4.34
CA PHE A 88 -38.08 -0.82 5.37
C PHE A 88 -38.25 -0.25 6.78
N LEU A 89 -37.57 0.86 7.10
CA LEU A 89 -37.69 1.54 8.40
C LEU A 89 -39.11 1.96 8.69
N TYR A 90 -39.82 2.52 7.72
CA TYR A 90 -41.23 2.90 7.86
C TYR A 90 -42.08 1.72 8.36
N HIS A 91 -42.00 0.57 7.70
CA HIS A 91 -42.77 -0.63 8.09
C HIS A 91 -42.24 -1.27 9.39
N ALA A 92 -40.95 -1.25 9.64
CA ALA A 92 -40.33 -1.81 10.86
C ALA A 92 -40.73 -0.99 12.12
N ILE A 93 -40.76 0.34 12.02
CA ILE A 93 -41.17 1.23 13.11
C ILE A 93 -42.64 1.01 13.41
N GLN A 94 -43.47 0.88 12.39
CA GLN A 94 -44.92 0.57 12.59
C GLN A 94 -45.13 -0.82 13.24
N ALA A 95 -44.23 -1.77 12.98
CA ALA A 95 -44.23 -3.06 13.66
C ALA A 95 -43.70 -3.00 15.12
N GLY A 96 -43.17 -1.86 15.57
CA GLY A 96 -42.67 -1.60 16.91
C GLY A 96 -41.14 -1.73 17.09
N MET A 97 -40.34 -1.60 16.02
CA MET A 97 -38.90 -1.53 16.11
C MET A 97 -38.45 -0.28 16.88
N ASP A 98 -37.57 -0.43 17.85
CA ASP A 98 -37.11 0.66 18.72
C ASP A 98 -35.81 1.31 18.21
N MET A 99 -34.92 0.55 17.56
CA MET A 99 -33.61 1.01 17.13
C MET A 99 -33.23 0.44 15.76
N GLY A 100 -32.68 1.27 14.89
CA GLY A 100 -32.15 0.86 13.59
C GLY A 100 -30.67 1.21 13.45
N ILE A 101 -29.83 0.24 13.07
CA ILE A 101 -28.44 0.48 12.70
C ILE A 101 -28.43 0.75 11.20
N VAL A 102 -28.23 2.01 10.83
CA VAL A 102 -28.25 2.46 9.43
C VAL A 102 -27.39 3.71 9.27
N ASN A 103 -26.87 3.94 8.06
CA ASN A 103 -26.21 5.20 7.75
C ASN A 103 -27.30 6.29 7.59
N ALA A 104 -27.31 7.27 8.49
CA ALA A 104 -28.31 8.36 8.49
C ALA A 104 -28.28 9.20 7.18
N GLY A 105 -27.11 9.29 6.51
CA GLY A 105 -26.99 9.95 5.20
C GLY A 105 -27.53 9.14 4.02
N MET A 106 -28.00 7.91 4.26
CA MET A 106 -28.63 7.02 3.26
C MET A 106 -30.09 6.71 3.63
N ILE A 107 -30.78 7.68 4.20
CA ILE A 107 -32.19 7.61 4.50
C ILE A 107 -32.88 8.80 3.83
N GLU A 108 -33.87 8.53 3.03
CA GLU A 108 -34.74 9.50 2.41
C GLU A 108 -36.06 9.60 3.18
N VAL A 109 -36.77 10.71 3.09
CA VAL A 109 -38.11 10.80 3.68
C VAL A 109 -39.05 9.88 2.90
N TYR A 110 -39.73 8.95 3.58
CA TYR A 110 -40.56 7.92 2.95
C TYR A 110 -41.58 8.50 1.94
N GLU A 111 -42.16 9.65 2.24
CA GLU A 111 -43.15 10.32 1.40
C GLU A 111 -42.53 11.02 0.18
N GLU A 112 -41.23 11.27 0.19
CA GLU A 112 -40.47 11.89 -0.90
C GLU A 112 -39.92 10.86 -1.90
N ILE A 113 -39.96 9.57 -1.58
CA ILE A 113 -39.58 8.51 -2.49
C ILE A 113 -40.49 8.54 -3.73
N PRO A 114 -39.92 8.54 -4.97
CA PRO A 114 -40.71 8.49 -6.18
C PRO A 114 -41.74 7.33 -6.16
N LYS A 115 -43.01 7.61 -6.41
CA LYS A 115 -44.11 6.63 -6.23
C LYS A 115 -43.92 5.34 -7.00
N ASP A 116 -43.37 5.40 -8.18
CA ASP A 116 -43.11 4.25 -9.04
C ASP A 116 -41.93 3.37 -8.50
N LEU A 117 -40.96 3.97 -7.83
CA LEU A 117 -39.88 3.26 -7.13
C LEU A 117 -40.43 2.68 -5.80
N LEU A 118 -41.18 3.48 -5.04
CA LEU A 118 -41.73 3.05 -3.76
C LEU A 118 -42.65 1.83 -3.92
N GLU A 119 -43.54 1.84 -4.94
CA GLU A 119 -44.41 0.70 -5.22
C GLU A 119 -43.64 -0.58 -5.46
N ARG A 120 -42.57 -0.54 -6.26
CA ARG A 120 -41.73 -1.70 -6.55
C ARG A 120 -40.93 -2.19 -5.35
N ILE A 121 -40.44 -1.26 -4.53
CA ILE A 121 -39.75 -1.59 -3.28
C ILE A 121 -40.70 -2.24 -2.30
N GLU A 122 -41.91 -1.71 -2.13
CA GLU A 122 -42.90 -2.31 -1.24
C GLU A 122 -43.39 -3.68 -1.74
N ASP A 123 -43.51 -3.87 -3.06
CA ASP A 123 -43.83 -5.17 -3.63
C ASP A 123 -42.80 -6.22 -3.22
N VAL A 124 -41.50 -5.84 -3.16
CA VAL A 124 -40.41 -6.70 -2.70
C VAL A 124 -40.42 -6.88 -1.17
N LEU A 125 -40.47 -5.78 -0.40
CA LEU A 125 -40.41 -5.82 1.06
C LEU A 125 -41.58 -6.56 1.69
N LEU A 126 -42.78 -6.42 1.12
CA LEU A 126 -43.99 -7.03 1.61
C LEU A 126 -44.38 -8.31 0.88
N ASN A 127 -43.53 -8.75 -0.08
CA ASN A 127 -43.73 -9.92 -0.94
C ASN A 127 -45.17 -9.94 -1.52
N ARG A 128 -45.60 -8.82 -2.14
CA ARG A 128 -46.97 -8.63 -2.64
C ARG A 128 -47.23 -9.38 -3.94
N ARG A 129 -46.19 -9.73 -4.69
CA ARG A 129 -46.30 -10.35 -6.00
C ARG A 129 -45.09 -11.22 -6.36
N PRO A 130 -45.27 -12.29 -7.14
CA PRO A 130 -44.17 -13.21 -7.46
C PRO A 130 -43.00 -12.60 -8.28
N ASP A 131 -43.30 -11.64 -9.17
CA ASP A 131 -42.35 -10.96 -10.07
C ASP A 131 -41.77 -9.66 -9.48
N ALA A 132 -41.94 -9.42 -8.17
CA ALA A 132 -41.50 -8.18 -7.52
C ALA A 132 -39.99 -7.94 -7.67
N THR A 133 -39.19 -8.98 -7.50
CA THR A 133 -37.72 -8.90 -7.62
C THR A 133 -37.28 -8.50 -9.04
N GLU A 134 -37.84 -9.14 -10.06
CA GLU A 134 -37.50 -8.88 -11.46
C GLU A 134 -37.85 -7.45 -11.86
N ARG A 135 -39.06 -6.98 -11.49
CA ARG A 135 -39.52 -5.60 -11.73
C ARG A 135 -38.64 -4.54 -11.07
N LEU A 136 -38.17 -4.80 -9.85
CA LEU A 136 -37.26 -3.87 -9.16
C LEU A 136 -35.87 -3.89 -9.76
N VAL A 137 -35.34 -5.05 -10.16
CA VAL A 137 -34.03 -5.18 -10.83
C VAL A 137 -34.04 -4.46 -12.19
N GLU A 138 -35.06 -4.69 -13.03
CA GLU A 138 -35.19 -3.98 -14.32
C GLU A 138 -35.25 -2.45 -14.14
N PHE A 139 -36.00 -1.99 -13.15
CA PHE A 139 -36.09 -0.57 -12.83
C PHE A 139 -34.76 -0.02 -12.30
N ALA A 140 -34.06 -0.78 -11.46
CA ALA A 140 -32.76 -0.42 -10.90
C ALA A 140 -31.69 -0.24 -11.98
N GLU A 141 -31.71 -1.06 -13.04
CA GLU A 141 -30.81 -0.91 -14.20
C GLU A 141 -31.10 0.36 -14.99
N GLN A 142 -32.39 0.72 -15.15
CA GLN A 142 -32.79 1.97 -15.81
C GLN A 142 -32.38 3.21 -15.02
N VAL A 143 -32.50 3.16 -13.70
CA VAL A 143 -32.10 4.25 -12.79
C VAL A 143 -30.58 4.38 -12.72
N LYS A 144 -29.85 3.27 -12.74
CA LYS A 144 -28.39 3.26 -12.79
C LYS A 144 -27.84 3.89 -14.07
N ASN A 145 -28.51 3.66 -15.20
CA ASN A 145 -28.16 4.24 -16.51
C ASN A 145 -28.57 5.72 -16.66
N LYS A 146 -29.56 6.17 -15.91
CA LYS A 146 -29.86 7.58 -15.65
C LYS A 146 -29.07 8.06 -14.44
N GLY A 147 -27.76 7.80 -14.43
CA GLY A 147 -26.89 8.24 -13.36
C GLY A 147 -27.33 9.61 -12.86
N ARG A 148 -27.27 9.86 -11.56
CA ARG A 148 -27.31 11.21 -11.01
C ARG A 148 -26.52 12.06 -12.02
N GLU A 149 -27.19 12.87 -12.84
CA GLU A 149 -26.62 14.17 -13.10
C GLU A 149 -26.34 14.69 -11.70
N ILE A 150 -25.06 14.64 -11.33
CA ILE A 150 -24.57 15.47 -10.24
C ILE A 150 -24.95 16.85 -10.76
N VAL A 151 -26.08 17.39 -10.31
CA VAL A 151 -26.33 18.83 -10.43
C VAL A 151 -25.13 19.39 -9.69
N LYS A 152 -24.11 19.79 -10.46
CA LYS A 152 -22.97 20.50 -9.90
C LYS A 152 -23.63 21.66 -9.19
N ASP A 153 -23.58 21.67 -7.87
CA ASP A 153 -24.01 22.83 -7.10
C ASP A 153 -23.08 23.98 -7.50
N GLU A 154 -23.46 24.70 -8.55
CA GLU A 154 -22.71 25.84 -9.06
C GLU A 154 -23.13 27.14 -8.35
N ALA A 155 -23.92 27.07 -7.27
CA ALA A 155 -24.32 28.24 -6.51
C ALA A 155 -23.10 29.05 -6.01
N TRP A 156 -21.98 28.35 -5.70
CA TRP A 156 -20.72 29.00 -5.34
C TRP A 156 -20.12 29.86 -6.47
N ARG A 157 -20.48 29.63 -7.73
CA ARG A 157 -20.02 30.47 -8.86
C ARG A 157 -20.55 31.91 -8.79
N ASN A 158 -21.62 32.15 -8.04
CA ASN A 158 -22.18 33.49 -7.82
C ASN A 158 -21.45 34.28 -6.70
N ALA A 159 -20.52 33.65 -5.99
CA ALA A 159 -19.76 34.31 -4.94
C ALA A 159 -18.63 35.22 -5.54
N PRO A 160 -18.09 36.18 -4.76
CA PRO A 160 -16.90 36.95 -5.16
C PRO A 160 -15.74 36.05 -5.55
N VAL A 161 -14.87 36.50 -6.44
CA VAL A 161 -13.77 35.69 -6.99
C VAL A 161 -12.85 35.11 -5.89
N GLN A 162 -12.63 35.85 -4.80
CA GLN A 162 -11.82 35.41 -3.66
C GLN A 162 -12.44 34.16 -3.02
N GLU A 163 -13.74 34.15 -2.79
CA GLU A 163 -14.47 33.03 -2.21
C GLU A 163 -14.56 31.84 -3.21
N ARG A 164 -14.63 32.14 -4.52
CA ARG A 164 -14.59 31.09 -5.55
C ARG A 164 -13.24 30.37 -5.58
N LEU A 165 -12.14 31.13 -5.53
CA LEU A 165 -10.78 30.56 -5.46
C LEU A 165 -10.60 29.70 -4.20
N LYS A 166 -11.02 30.21 -3.04
CA LYS A 166 -10.98 29.48 -1.78
C LYS A 166 -11.82 28.20 -1.85
N HIS A 167 -13.04 28.27 -2.37
CA HIS A 167 -13.91 27.09 -2.55
C HIS A 167 -13.29 26.06 -3.49
N ALA A 168 -12.74 26.48 -4.62
CA ALA A 168 -12.07 25.63 -5.58
C ALA A 168 -10.89 24.87 -4.94
N LEU A 169 -10.10 25.54 -4.12
CA LEU A 169 -9.00 24.93 -3.35
C LEU A 169 -9.51 23.89 -2.34
N ILE A 170 -10.48 24.25 -1.49
CA ILE A 170 -11.02 23.34 -0.45
C ILE A 170 -11.69 22.10 -1.08
N LYS A 171 -12.32 22.23 -2.25
CA LYS A 171 -13.00 21.14 -2.94
C LYS A 171 -12.17 20.43 -4.00
N GLY A 172 -10.97 20.92 -4.33
CA GLY A 172 -10.10 20.34 -5.34
C GLY A 172 -10.61 20.51 -6.77
N ILE A 173 -11.38 21.58 -7.07
CA ILE A 173 -12.03 21.84 -8.36
C ILE A 173 -11.08 22.62 -9.27
N VAL A 174 -10.72 22.06 -10.42
CA VAL A 174 -9.79 22.69 -11.39
C VAL A 174 -10.52 23.37 -12.56
N ASP A 175 -11.80 23.09 -12.77
CA ASP A 175 -12.53 23.45 -14.00
C ASP A 175 -12.53 24.97 -14.30
N TYR A 176 -12.52 25.82 -13.27
CA TYR A 176 -12.63 27.28 -13.41
C TYR A 176 -11.41 28.04 -12.91
N ILE A 177 -10.39 27.33 -12.42
CA ILE A 177 -9.29 27.96 -11.65
C ILE A 177 -8.51 29.00 -12.46
N GLU A 178 -8.26 28.74 -13.73
CA GLU A 178 -7.50 29.66 -14.61
C GLU A 178 -8.28 30.93 -14.84
N GLN A 179 -9.58 30.83 -15.12
CA GLN A 179 -10.49 31.98 -15.31
C GLN A 179 -10.61 32.81 -14.04
N ASP A 180 -10.84 32.16 -12.89
CA ASP A 180 -11.01 32.85 -11.61
C ASP A 180 -9.69 33.50 -11.15
N THR A 181 -8.54 32.88 -11.43
CA THR A 181 -7.22 33.44 -11.14
C THR A 181 -6.92 34.68 -11.98
N GLU A 182 -7.28 34.64 -13.25
CA GLU A 182 -7.09 35.83 -14.14
C GLU A 182 -8.05 36.95 -13.73
N GLU A 183 -9.30 36.67 -13.38
CA GLU A 183 -10.23 37.67 -12.85
C GLU A 183 -9.68 38.29 -11.55
N ALA A 184 -9.17 37.49 -10.63
CA ALA A 184 -8.54 37.99 -9.42
C ALA A 184 -7.31 38.84 -9.73
N ARG A 185 -6.42 38.40 -10.64
CA ARG A 185 -5.24 39.14 -11.04
C ARG A 185 -5.56 40.57 -11.49
N GLN A 186 -6.67 40.74 -12.22
CA GLN A 186 -7.11 42.04 -12.68
C GLN A 186 -7.64 42.97 -11.57
N MET A 187 -8.04 42.40 -10.42
CA MET A 187 -8.56 43.14 -9.26
C MET A 187 -7.46 43.59 -8.28
N TYR A 188 -6.31 42.91 -8.29
CA TYR A 188 -5.19 43.21 -7.40
C TYR A 188 -4.10 44.02 -8.15
N GLU A 189 -3.41 44.86 -7.42
CA GLU A 189 -2.34 45.72 -7.99
C GLU A 189 -1.13 44.90 -8.46
N ARG A 190 -0.89 43.77 -7.77
CA ARG A 190 0.26 42.88 -8.02
C ARG A 190 -0.19 41.41 -8.13
N PRO A 191 0.35 40.66 -9.11
CA PRO A 191 0.02 39.24 -9.23
C PRO A 191 0.30 38.40 -7.95
N LEU A 192 1.35 38.76 -7.21
CA LEU A 192 1.73 38.09 -5.97
C LEU A 192 0.65 38.18 -4.89
N GLN A 193 -0.12 39.30 -4.85
CA GLN A 193 -1.22 39.47 -3.88
C GLN A 193 -2.37 38.47 -4.07
N VAL A 194 -2.56 37.89 -5.25
CA VAL A 194 -3.53 36.85 -5.50
C VAL A 194 -3.08 35.54 -4.81
N ILE A 195 -1.76 35.30 -4.83
CA ILE A 195 -1.17 34.13 -4.13
C ILE A 195 -1.25 34.33 -2.63
N GLU A 196 -0.74 35.46 -2.11
CA GLU A 196 -0.66 35.77 -0.66
C GLU A 196 -2.02 35.97 0.00
N GLY A 197 -3.04 36.34 -0.75
CA GLY A 197 -4.42 36.51 -0.28
C GLY A 197 -5.27 35.28 -0.53
N PRO A 198 -6.20 35.31 -1.51
CA PRO A 198 -7.28 34.30 -1.63
C PRO A 198 -6.78 32.87 -1.84
N LEU A 199 -5.65 32.66 -2.53
CA LEU A 199 -5.11 31.31 -2.72
C LEU A 199 -4.53 30.76 -1.42
N MET A 200 -3.73 31.55 -0.69
CA MET A 200 -3.19 31.12 0.59
C MET A 200 -4.27 31.00 1.67
N ASP A 201 -5.28 31.88 1.69
CA ASP A 201 -6.42 31.73 2.60
C ASP A 201 -7.13 30.39 2.42
N GLY A 202 -7.31 29.97 1.16
CA GLY A 202 -7.88 28.66 0.84
C GLY A 202 -6.99 27.51 1.31
N MET A 203 -5.68 27.61 1.06
CA MET A 203 -4.73 26.57 1.47
C MET A 203 -4.54 26.47 2.99
N ASN A 204 -4.59 27.58 3.72
CA ASN A 204 -4.58 27.57 5.17
C ASN A 204 -5.76 26.77 5.74
N VAL A 205 -6.97 26.96 5.17
CA VAL A 205 -8.15 26.17 5.56
C VAL A 205 -7.95 24.67 5.25
N VAL A 206 -7.34 24.33 4.11
CA VAL A 206 -7.01 22.96 3.75
C VAL A 206 -6.02 22.38 4.77
N GLY A 207 -4.98 23.13 5.14
CA GLY A 207 -3.99 22.74 6.15
C GLY A 207 -4.60 22.49 7.52
N ASP A 208 -5.47 23.40 7.98
CA ASP A 208 -6.20 23.26 9.26
C ASP A 208 -7.09 22.01 9.27
N LEU A 209 -7.90 21.82 8.22
CA LEU A 209 -8.77 20.64 8.08
C LEU A 209 -7.98 19.33 8.04
N PHE A 210 -6.82 19.32 7.40
CA PHE A 210 -5.94 18.15 7.36
C PHE A 210 -5.31 17.90 8.75
N GLY A 211 -4.81 18.94 9.42
CA GLY A 211 -4.25 18.84 10.76
C GLY A 211 -5.26 18.38 11.81
N GLU A 212 -6.53 18.74 11.66
CA GLU A 212 -7.65 18.29 12.49
C GLU A 212 -8.19 16.90 12.15
N GLY A 213 -7.68 16.26 11.09
CA GLY A 213 -8.15 14.96 10.60
C GLY A 213 -9.53 15.00 9.92
N LYS A 214 -10.00 16.20 9.53
CA LYS A 214 -11.27 16.41 8.81
C LYS A 214 -11.13 16.36 7.29
N MET A 215 -9.90 16.43 6.80
CA MET A 215 -9.54 16.26 5.39
C MET A 215 -8.46 15.18 5.28
N PHE A 216 -8.50 14.39 4.20
CA PHE A 216 -7.58 13.28 3.99
C PHE A 216 -6.57 13.61 2.90
N LEU A 217 -5.44 12.89 2.89
CA LEU A 217 -4.32 13.13 1.97
C LEU A 217 -4.74 13.23 0.49
N PRO A 218 -5.60 12.35 -0.08
CA PRO A 218 -6.04 12.49 -1.47
C PRO A 218 -6.69 13.85 -1.77
N GLN A 219 -7.46 14.40 -0.83
CA GLN A 219 -8.10 15.71 -0.97
C GLN A 219 -7.07 16.84 -0.93
N VAL A 220 -6.08 16.77 -0.03
CA VAL A 220 -4.98 17.75 0.05
C VAL A 220 -4.19 17.77 -1.25
N VAL A 221 -3.87 16.61 -1.83
CA VAL A 221 -3.16 16.52 -3.13
C VAL A 221 -4.00 17.11 -4.27
N LYS A 222 -5.32 16.92 -4.28
CA LYS A 222 -6.23 17.58 -5.22
C LYS A 222 -6.23 19.10 -5.05
N SER A 223 -6.25 19.61 -3.82
CA SER A 223 -6.14 21.04 -3.51
C SER A 223 -4.81 21.62 -4.01
N ALA A 224 -3.71 20.88 -3.80
CA ALA A 224 -2.39 21.25 -4.30
C ALA A 224 -2.35 21.41 -5.84
N ARG A 225 -3.01 20.51 -6.57
CA ARG A 225 -3.14 20.60 -8.02
C ARG A 225 -3.86 21.89 -8.42
N VAL A 226 -4.93 22.27 -7.72
CA VAL A 226 -5.63 23.56 -7.95
C VAL A 226 -4.70 24.74 -7.72
N MET A 227 -3.97 24.74 -6.59
CA MET A 227 -2.99 25.79 -6.26
C MET A 227 -1.90 25.94 -7.33
N LYS A 228 -1.27 24.82 -7.74
CA LYS A 228 -0.22 24.83 -8.77
C LYS A 228 -0.71 25.39 -10.11
N ARG A 229 -1.93 25.03 -10.53
CA ARG A 229 -2.53 25.59 -11.75
C ARG A 229 -2.77 27.09 -11.63
N ALA A 230 -3.30 27.55 -10.51
CA ALA A 230 -3.50 28.99 -10.27
C ALA A 230 -2.15 29.74 -10.33
N VAL A 231 -1.13 29.25 -9.62
CA VAL A 231 0.20 29.86 -9.60
C VAL A 231 0.83 29.85 -11.00
N ALA A 232 0.70 28.75 -11.76
CA ALA A 232 1.21 28.66 -13.13
C ALA A 232 0.66 29.78 -14.04
N CYS A 233 -0.61 30.16 -13.88
CA CYS A 233 -1.22 31.28 -14.59
C CYS A 233 -0.60 32.63 -14.20
N LEU A 234 -0.10 32.80 -12.99
CA LEU A 234 0.45 34.04 -12.46
C LEU A 234 1.95 34.19 -12.73
N ILE A 235 2.70 33.09 -12.92
CA ILE A 235 4.16 33.10 -13.12
C ILE A 235 4.60 34.08 -14.23
N PRO A 236 4.02 34.13 -15.45
CA PRO A 236 4.46 35.03 -16.50
C PRO A 236 4.39 36.50 -16.07
N PHE A 237 3.36 36.88 -15.34
CA PHE A 237 3.16 38.26 -14.86
C PHE A 237 4.10 38.60 -13.70
N ILE A 238 4.38 37.66 -12.84
CA ILE A 238 5.36 37.80 -11.74
C ILE A 238 6.78 37.97 -12.33
N GLU A 239 7.12 37.22 -13.36
CA GLU A 239 8.41 37.36 -14.05
C GLU A 239 8.54 38.68 -14.78
N GLU A 240 7.46 39.19 -15.35
CA GLU A 240 7.42 40.53 -15.97
C GLU A 240 7.59 41.61 -14.90
N GLU A 241 6.91 41.49 -13.76
CA GLU A 241 7.08 42.43 -12.64
C GLU A 241 8.53 42.43 -12.11
N LYS A 242 9.16 41.24 -11.98
CA LYS A 242 10.57 41.07 -11.58
C LYS A 242 11.52 41.80 -12.54
N ARG A 243 11.30 41.70 -13.85
CA ARG A 243 12.12 42.38 -14.85
C ARG A 243 12.01 43.89 -14.75
N ASN A 244 10.82 44.40 -14.39
CA ASN A 244 10.54 45.82 -14.31
C ASN A 244 10.93 46.43 -12.96
N ASN A 245 10.99 45.65 -11.90
CA ASN A 245 11.31 46.13 -10.54
C ASN A 245 12.02 45.02 -9.71
N PRO A 246 13.36 44.88 -9.86
CA PRO A 246 14.13 43.80 -9.20
C PRO A 246 14.11 43.81 -7.66
N ASP A 247 13.89 44.98 -7.05
CA ASP A 247 13.91 45.13 -5.57
C ASP A 247 12.54 44.88 -4.92
N ALA A 248 11.50 44.64 -5.69
CA ALA A 248 10.13 44.58 -5.20
C ALA A 248 9.71 43.22 -4.61
N LEU A 249 10.53 42.16 -4.70
CA LEU A 249 10.14 40.81 -4.38
C LEU A 249 11.08 40.13 -3.37
N GLN A 250 10.80 40.30 -2.10
CA GLN A 250 11.18 39.31 -1.13
C GLN A 250 10.16 38.15 -1.21
N SER A 251 10.67 36.92 -1.33
CA SER A 251 9.87 35.69 -1.34
C SER A 251 8.98 35.64 -0.07
N SER A 252 7.68 35.43 -0.25
CA SER A 252 6.72 35.29 0.85
C SER A 252 6.66 33.87 1.40
N SER A 253 7.56 32.96 0.95
CA SER A 253 7.58 31.58 1.46
C SER A 253 7.93 31.55 2.94
N VAL A 254 7.30 30.64 3.66
CA VAL A 254 7.56 30.40 5.11
C VAL A 254 8.97 29.89 5.31
N GLY A 255 9.49 29.10 4.36
CA GLY A 255 10.85 28.58 4.35
C GLY A 255 11.12 27.76 3.10
N LYS A 256 12.38 27.45 2.84
CA LYS A 256 12.85 26.69 1.67
C LYS A 256 13.33 25.32 2.11
N ILE A 257 12.78 24.25 1.50
CA ILE A 257 13.07 22.85 1.87
C ILE A 257 13.61 22.11 0.66
N LEU A 258 14.76 21.46 0.80
CA LEU A 258 15.29 20.54 -0.19
C LEU A 258 14.85 19.12 0.16
N LEU A 259 14.30 18.41 -0.84
CA LEU A 259 13.92 17.00 -0.71
C LEU A 259 14.73 16.15 -1.67
N ALA A 260 15.18 14.98 -1.22
CA ALA A 260 15.91 14.02 -2.04
C ALA A 260 15.66 12.59 -1.58
N THR A 261 15.51 11.64 -2.52
CA THR A 261 15.71 10.23 -2.25
C THR A 261 17.20 9.94 -2.39
N VAL A 262 17.81 9.37 -1.34
CA VAL A 262 19.26 9.20 -1.24
C VAL A 262 19.84 8.30 -2.34
N LYS A 263 21.15 8.34 -2.51
CA LYS A 263 21.90 7.59 -3.51
C LYS A 263 21.52 6.11 -3.51
N GLY A 264 21.29 5.56 -4.71
CA GLY A 264 21.00 4.15 -4.93
C GLY A 264 19.55 3.72 -4.66
N ASP A 265 18.68 4.63 -4.18
CA ASP A 265 17.26 4.37 -3.94
C ASP A 265 16.39 5.07 -5.00
N VAL A 266 15.36 4.37 -5.48
CA VAL A 266 14.47 4.83 -6.59
C VAL A 266 13.05 5.11 -6.13
N HIS A 267 12.74 4.89 -4.85
CA HIS A 267 11.38 5.01 -4.33
C HIS A 267 11.07 6.46 -3.92
N ASP A 268 10.10 7.06 -4.57
CA ASP A 268 9.81 8.50 -4.42
C ASP A 268 8.35 8.83 -4.05
N ILE A 269 7.42 7.89 -4.04
CA ILE A 269 5.99 8.16 -3.77
C ILE A 269 5.82 8.93 -2.46
N GLY A 270 6.38 8.44 -1.36
CA GLY A 270 6.29 9.09 -0.05
C GLY A 270 6.95 10.48 -0.02
N LYS A 271 8.13 10.64 -0.66
CA LYS A 271 8.82 11.93 -0.79
C LYS A 271 7.97 12.94 -1.57
N ASN A 272 7.38 12.52 -2.68
CA ASN A 272 6.55 13.38 -3.53
C ASN A 272 5.29 13.84 -2.77
N ILE A 273 4.65 12.94 -2.03
CA ILE A 273 3.52 13.26 -1.16
C ILE A 273 3.92 14.33 -0.13
N VAL A 274 5.02 14.14 0.59
CA VAL A 274 5.55 15.11 1.57
C VAL A 274 5.85 16.46 0.91
N GLY A 275 6.47 16.44 -0.27
CA GLY A 275 6.77 17.66 -1.04
C GLY A 275 5.50 18.43 -1.40
N VAL A 276 4.46 17.74 -1.86
CA VAL A 276 3.16 18.35 -2.17
C VAL A 276 2.52 18.96 -0.92
N VAL A 277 2.49 18.21 0.19
CA VAL A 277 1.89 18.68 1.45
C VAL A 277 2.62 19.91 2.01
N LEU A 278 3.95 19.92 1.98
CA LEU A 278 4.76 21.07 2.41
C LEU A 278 4.56 22.29 1.48
N ALA A 279 4.54 22.09 0.16
CA ALA A 279 4.25 23.15 -0.79
C ALA A 279 2.87 23.78 -0.56
N CYS A 280 1.87 22.97 -0.20
CA CYS A 280 0.53 23.44 0.19
C CYS A 280 0.53 24.33 1.42
N ASN A 281 1.56 24.21 2.28
CA ASN A 281 1.73 25.01 3.50
C ASN A 281 2.77 26.14 3.29
N ASN A 282 2.87 26.64 2.07
CA ASN A 282 3.70 27.80 1.69
C ASN A 282 5.21 27.60 1.86
N PHE A 283 5.71 26.35 1.81
CA PHE A 283 7.14 26.08 1.70
C PHE A 283 7.57 26.06 0.23
N GLU A 284 8.71 26.66 -0.06
CA GLU A 284 9.38 26.50 -1.36
C GLU A 284 10.10 25.15 -1.37
N ILE A 285 9.73 24.27 -2.32
CA ILE A 285 10.28 22.90 -2.39
C ILE A 285 11.29 22.81 -3.54
N ILE A 286 12.51 22.39 -3.22
CA ILE A 286 13.53 21.98 -4.17
C ILE A 286 13.60 20.45 -4.16
N ASP A 287 12.98 19.81 -5.12
CA ASP A 287 13.01 18.35 -5.25
C ASP A 287 14.14 17.93 -6.20
N LEU A 288 15.11 17.18 -5.69
CA LEU A 288 16.25 16.67 -6.47
C LEU A 288 15.97 15.31 -7.13
N GLY A 289 14.80 14.69 -6.87
CA GLY A 289 14.40 13.41 -7.41
C GLY A 289 14.98 12.23 -6.64
N VAL A 290 15.33 11.17 -7.36
CA VAL A 290 15.80 9.89 -6.82
C VAL A 290 17.28 9.65 -7.10
N MET A 291 17.90 8.69 -6.42
CA MET A 291 19.31 8.29 -6.58
C MET A 291 20.28 9.47 -6.44
N VAL A 292 19.98 10.40 -5.55
CA VAL A 292 20.72 11.66 -5.46
C VAL A 292 22.02 11.50 -4.71
N PRO A 293 23.21 11.77 -5.32
CA PRO A 293 24.47 11.72 -4.62
C PRO A 293 24.55 12.76 -3.49
N LEU A 294 25.23 12.39 -2.42
CA LEU A 294 25.50 13.22 -1.24
C LEU A 294 25.99 14.63 -1.60
N GLU A 295 26.98 14.74 -2.51
CA GLU A 295 27.55 16.02 -2.92
C GLU A 295 26.49 16.92 -3.54
N LYS A 296 25.66 16.36 -4.42
CA LYS A 296 24.57 17.13 -5.07
C LYS A 296 23.55 17.63 -4.05
N ILE A 297 23.21 16.83 -3.04
CA ILE A 297 22.31 17.24 -1.95
C ILE A 297 22.90 18.45 -1.21
N LEU A 298 24.11 18.34 -0.73
CA LEU A 298 24.73 19.35 0.13
C LEU A 298 25.14 20.60 -0.63
N ASP A 299 25.67 20.46 -1.85
CA ASP A 299 26.05 21.61 -2.69
C ASP A 299 24.82 22.42 -3.11
N THR A 300 23.71 21.74 -3.47
CA THR A 300 22.46 22.43 -3.77
C THR A 300 21.88 23.11 -2.53
N ALA A 301 21.91 22.43 -1.38
CA ALA A 301 21.42 22.99 -0.13
C ALA A 301 22.15 24.27 0.26
N GLN A 302 23.47 24.31 0.08
CA GLN A 302 24.29 25.50 0.34
C GLN A 302 24.08 26.61 -0.69
N LYS A 303 24.02 26.24 -1.99
CA LYS A 303 23.81 27.20 -3.08
C LYS A 303 22.47 27.91 -2.98
N GLU A 304 21.43 27.17 -2.68
CA GLU A 304 20.04 27.68 -2.61
C GLU A 304 19.67 28.23 -1.23
N ASN A 305 20.60 28.15 -0.24
CA ASN A 305 20.40 28.58 1.15
C ASN A 305 19.12 28.00 1.74
N VAL A 306 18.95 26.67 1.71
CA VAL A 306 17.75 26.03 2.21
C VAL A 306 17.68 26.06 3.74
N ASP A 307 16.47 26.17 4.26
CA ASP A 307 16.21 26.17 5.71
C ASP A 307 16.16 24.77 6.29
N ILE A 308 15.80 23.76 5.48
CA ILE A 308 15.65 22.36 5.91
C ILE A 308 16.11 21.46 4.77
N ILE A 309 16.75 20.33 5.11
CA ILE A 309 17.01 19.21 4.19
C ILE A 309 16.13 18.02 4.62
N GLY A 310 15.38 17.44 3.67
CA GLY A 310 14.60 16.20 3.88
C GLY A 310 15.13 15.06 3.03
N LEU A 311 15.43 13.94 3.68
CA LEU A 311 15.91 12.73 3.04
C LEU A 311 14.87 11.62 3.09
N SER A 312 14.69 10.91 1.98
CA SER A 312 13.83 9.74 1.86
C SER A 312 14.61 8.50 1.43
N GLY A 313 14.16 7.33 1.87
CA GLY A 313 14.69 6.03 1.47
C GLY A 313 13.78 4.89 1.89
N LEU A 314 13.75 3.83 1.06
CA LEU A 314 12.90 2.66 1.29
C LEU A 314 13.72 1.40 1.54
N ILE A 315 14.91 1.27 0.97
CA ILE A 315 15.73 0.08 1.09
C ILE A 315 16.76 0.21 2.22
N THR A 316 17.21 -0.92 2.75
CA THR A 316 18.17 -0.94 3.86
C THR A 316 19.43 -0.11 3.62
N PRO A 317 20.10 -0.18 2.45
CA PRO A 317 21.31 0.63 2.19
C PRO A 317 21.07 2.14 2.27
N SER A 318 19.84 2.62 2.07
CA SER A 318 19.50 4.04 2.18
C SER A 318 19.70 4.59 3.58
N LEU A 319 19.59 3.73 4.59
CA LEU A 319 19.82 4.12 6.00
C LEU A 319 21.28 4.55 6.25
N ASP A 320 22.24 3.85 5.64
CA ASP A 320 23.65 4.20 5.76
C ASP A 320 23.99 5.46 4.96
N GLU A 321 23.39 5.65 3.79
CA GLU A 321 23.55 6.89 3.01
C GLU A 321 23.06 8.11 3.82
N MET A 322 21.95 7.99 4.58
CA MET A 322 21.48 9.07 5.47
C MET A 322 22.47 9.35 6.61
N VAL A 323 23.16 8.33 7.14
CA VAL A 323 24.24 8.50 8.12
C VAL A 323 25.40 9.25 7.50
N TYR A 324 25.82 8.92 6.27
CA TYR A 324 26.90 9.61 5.56
C TYR A 324 26.57 11.06 5.26
N VAL A 325 25.32 11.36 4.89
CA VAL A 325 24.86 12.74 4.71
C VAL A 325 25.02 13.53 6.02
N ALA A 326 24.56 12.98 7.14
CA ALA A 326 24.67 13.63 8.44
C ALA A 326 26.14 13.89 8.85
N GLN A 327 27.05 12.91 8.64
CA GLN A 327 28.47 13.05 8.90
C GLN A 327 29.13 14.13 8.04
N GLU A 328 28.76 14.20 6.76
CA GLU A 328 29.33 15.19 5.87
C GLU A 328 28.79 16.60 6.14
N MET A 329 27.51 16.72 6.56
CA MET A 329 26.96 17.99 7.07
C MET A 329 27.74 18.51 8.27
N GLU A 330 28.11 17.63 9.20
CA GLU A 330 28.95 17.97 10.36
C GLU A 330 30.34 18.46 9.93
N LYS A 331 31.01 17.74 9.02
CA LYS A 331 32.33 18.11 8.48
C LYS A 331 32.31 19.46 7.77
N ARG A 332 31.23 19.73 7.00
CA ARG A 332 31.03 21.01 6.31
C ARG A 332 30.54 22.12 7.25
N LYS A 333 30.35 21.84 8.53
CA LYS A 333 29.85 22.78 9.56
C LYS A 333 28.53 23.43 9.15
N MET A 334 27.66 22.66 8.54
CA MET A 334 26.31 23.12 8.21
C MET A 334 25.47 23.28 9.49
N THR A 335 24.46 24.14 9.42
CA THR A 335 23.55 24.41 10.57
C THR A 335 22.10 24.06 10.23
N THR A 336 21.88 23.55 9.02
CA THR A 336 20.56 23.25 8.46
C THR A 336 19.96 22.02 9.13
N PRO A 337 18.74 22.07 9.67
CA PRO A 337 18.03 20.88 10.20
C PRO A 337 17.86 19.78 9.14
N LEU A 338 17.90 18.54 9.61
CA LEU A 338 17.77 17.35 8.76
C LEU A 338 16.50 16.58 9.13
N LEU A 339 15.58 16.38 8.17
CA LEU A 339 14.40 15.53 8.31
C LEU A 339 14.69 14.18 7.67
N ILE A 340 14.29 13.11 8.36
CA ILE A 340 14.45 11.72 7.92
C ILE A 340 13.09 11.08 7.75
N GLY A 341 12.80 10.58 6.55
CA GLY A 341 11.55 9.91 6.19
C GLY A 341 11.77 8.70 5.30
N GLY A 342 10.69 7.95 5.07
CA GLY A 342 10.68 6.72 4.26
C GLY A 342 10.36 5.48 5.08
N ALA A 343 9.77 4.47 4.43
CA ALA A 343 9.14 3.33 5.10
C ALA A 343 10.10 2.43 5.91
N THR A 344 11.38 2.38 5.56
CA THR A 344 12.40 1.63 6.33
C THR A 344 13.03 2.44 7.45
N THR A 345 12.83 3.75 7.46
CA THR A 345 13.33 4.61 8.52
C THR A 345 12.52 4.42 9.80
N SER A 346 13.15 4.66 10.93
CA SER A 346 12.46 4.61 12.21
C SER A 346 13.05 5.62 13.20
N ARG A 347 12.22 6.03 14.16
CA ARG A 347 12.65 6.91 15.25
C ARG A 347 13.87 6.36 15.98
N ILE A 348 13.90 5.04 16.24
CA ILE A 348 15.00 4.37 16.92
C ILE A 348 16.28 4.45 16.08
N HIS A 349 16.20 4.13 14.78
CA HIS A 349 17.36 4.20 13.89
C HIS A 349 17.89 5.64 13.80
N THR A 350 17.00 6.62 13.62
CA THR A 350 17.38 8.04 13.59
C THR A 350 18.04 8.46 14.87
N ALA A 351 17.47 8.09 16.04
CA ALA A 351 18.02 8.43 17.35
C ALA A 351 19.39 7.81 17.65
N VAL A 352 19.59 6.53 17.20
CA VAL A 352 20.78 5.75 17.55
C VAL A 352 21.92 5.92 16.55
N LYS A 353 21.61 6.03 15.24
CA LYS A 353 22.63 5.96 14.18
C LYS A 353 22.85 7.30 13.48
N ILE A 354 21.80 8.07 13.18
CA ILE A 354 21.91 9.30 12.37
C ILE A 354 22.14 10.53 13.25
N ALA A 355 21.29 10.77 14.25
CA ALA A 355 21.37 11.97 15.08
C ALA A 355 22.70 12.15 15.84
N PRO A 356 23.41 11.11 16.28
CA PRO A 356 24.73 11.27 16.91
C PRO A 356 25.82 11.76 15.94
N GLN A 357 25.59 11.73 14.64
CA GLN A 357 26.57 12.13 13.63
C GLN A 357 26.50 13.62 13.26
N TYR A 358 25.50 14.34 13.76
CA TYR A 358 25.27 15.73 13.41
C TYR A 358 24.85 16.55 14.65
N SER A 359 25.52 17.67 14.89
CA SER A 359 25.30 18.49 16.07
C SER A 359 24.00 19.30 16.04
N TYR A 360 23.41 19.48 14.86
CA TYR A 360 22.14 20.21 14.66
C TYR A 360 20.95 19.25 14.60
N PRO A 361 19.69 19.78 14.58
CA PRO A 361 18.50 18.94 14.66
C PRO A 361 18.41 17.90 13.54
N VAL A 362 18.25 16.63 13.94
CA VAL A 362 17.90 15.50 13.05
C VAL A 362 16.59 14.94 13.55
N ILE A 363 15.55 15.00 12.73
CA ILE A 363 14.18 14.67 13.14
C ILE A 363 13.58 13.61 12.24
N HIS A 364 13.11 12.51 12.82
CA HIS A 364 12.33 11.50 12.10
C HIS A 364 10.90 11.98 11.89
N VAL A 365 10.44 12.00 10.65
CA VAL A 365 9.07 12.34 10.26
C VAL A 365 8.33 11.06 9.91
N LEU A 366 7.27 10.76 10.64
CA LEU A 366 6.54 9.49 10.54
C LEU A 366 5.73 9.39 9.26
N ASP A 367 5.03 10.49 8.91
CA ASP A 367 4.11 10.57 7.79
C ASP A 367 4.04 12.01 7.24
N ALA A 368 3.34 12.21 6.13
CA ALA A 368 3.23 13.53 5.50
C ALA A 368 2.51 14.54 6.38
N SER A 369 1.52 14.13 7.17
CA SER A 369 0.77 15.02 8.06
C SER A 369 1.66 15.61 9.16
N ARG A 370 2.66 14.86 9.63
CA ARG A 370 3.63 15.28 10.64
C ARG A 370 4.73 16.17 10.07
N SER A 371 4.94 16.20 8.76
CA SER A 371 5.99 17.02 8.14
C SER A 371 5.76 18.52 8.34
N VAL A 372 4.52 18.98 8.23
CA VAL A 372 4.15 20.40 8.31
C VAL A 372 4.42 21.01 9.67
N PRO A 373 3.86 20.49 10.81
CA PRO A 373 4.12 21.08 12.12
C PRO A 373 5.60 21.06 12.48
N VAL A 374 6.35 20.01 12.09
CA VAL A 374 7.80 19.93 12.35
C VAL A 374 8.55 20.99 11.54
N ALA A 375 8.29 21.11 10.22
CA ALA A 375 8.92 22.10 9.37
C ALA A 375 8.60 23.53 9.83
N SER A 376 7.32 23.81 10.11
CA SER A 376 6.87 25.14 10.58
C SER A 376 7.55 25.55 11.90
N ALA A 377 7.69 24.63 12.84
CA ALA A 377 8.38 24.92 14.11
C ALA A 377 9.89 25.16 13.91
N LEU A 378 10.52 24.44 12.96
CA LEU A 378 11.96 24.62 12.68
C LEU A 378 12.31 25.97 12.05
N VAL A 379 11.40 26.53 11.23
CA VAL A 379 11.61 27.84 10.56
C VAL A 379 10.89 28.99 11.28
N SER A 380 10.19 28.72 12.38
CA SER A 380 9.46 29.73 13.13
C SER A 380 10.38 30.88 13.59
N LYS A 381 9.91 32.10 13.41
CA LYS A 381 10.54 33.32 13.91
C LYS A 381 10.11 33.63 15.35
N GLU A 382 9.16 32.88 15.88
CA GLU A 382 8.69 33.01 17.26
C GLU A 382 9.76 32.47 18.22
N GLU A 383 10.17 33.33 19.17
CA GLU A 383 11.25 33.01 20.09
C GLU A 383 10.88 31.79 20.98
N GLY A 384 11.76 30.81 21.02
CA GLY A 384 11.58 29.58 21.80
C GLY A 384 10.85 28.44 21.13
N THR A 385 10.09 28.63 20.06
CA THR A 385 9.32 27.56 19.38
C THR A 385 10.23 26.48 18.81
N LYS A 386 11.28 26.86 18.07
CA LYS A 386 12.29 25.94 17.54
C LYS A 386 13.02 25.19 18.66
N ASP A 387 13.45 25.92 19.69
CA ASP A 387 14.22 25.34 20.78
C ASP A 387 13.38 24.37 21.62
N ALA A 388 12.09 24.64 21.82
CA ALA A 388 11.17 23.75 22.50
C ALA A 388 11.05 22.40 21.75
N LEU A 389 10.83 22.42 20.43
CA LEU A 389 10.79 21.21 19.61
C LEU A 389 12.11 20.43 19.66
N VAL A 390 13.24 21.13 19.48
CA VAL A 390 14.56 20.48 19.44
C VAL A 390 14.89 19.83 20.78
N ASN A 391 14.60 20.51 21.92
CA ASN A 391 14.83 19.95 23.24
C ASN A 391 13.94 18.73 23.50
N GLN A 392 12.65 18.79 23.15
CA GLN A 392 11.74 17.65 23.25
C GLN A 392 12.27 16.42 22.47
N ILE A 393 12.72 16.61 21.23
CA ILE A 393 13.26 15.54 20.40
C ILE A 393 14.58 14.98 20.98
N ARG A 394 15.45 15.84 21.52
CA ARG A 394 16.69 15.41 22.18
C ARG A 394 16.42 14.52 23.40
N GLU A 395 15.53 14.94 24.28
CA GLU A 395 15.13 14.15 25.44
C GLU A 395 14.52 12.80 25.03
N GLU A 396 13.64 12.79 24.02
CA GLU A 396 13.07 11.56 23.47
C GLU A 396 14.16 10.63 22.93
N TYR A 397 15.12 11.17 22.17
CA TYR A 397 16.20 10.38 21.57
C TYR A 397 17.19 9.85 22.61
N GLU A 398 17.48 10.60 23.67
CA GLU A 398 18.29 10.11 24.80
C GLU A 398 17.62 8.91 25.48
N LYS A 399 16.32 8.99 25.74
CA LYS A 399 15.54 7.88 26.28
C LYS A 399 15.55 6.68 25.34
N LEU A 400 15.32 6.88 24.04
CA LEU A 400 15.35 5.80 23.05
C LEU A 400 16.72 5.11 22.96
N ARG A 401 17.83 5.87 23.05
CA ARG A 401 19.19 5.32 23.10
C ARG A 401 19.43 4.49 24.34
N ALA A 402 19.02 4.99 25.52
CA ALA A 402 19.13 4.27 26.78
C ALA A 402 18.33 2.95 26.77
N ASP A 403 17.07 3.01 26.33
CA ASP A 403 16.20 1.83 26.20
C ASP A 403 16.76 0.81 25.19
N HIS A 404 17.31 1.28 24.07
CA HIS A 404 17.92 0.44 23.06
C HIS A 404 19.16 -0.28 23.61
N ALA A 405 20.06 0.44 24.30
CA ALA A 405 21.24 -0.12 24.92
C ALA A 405 20.88 -1.16 25.99
N ALA A 406 19.88 -0.89 26.83
CA ALA A 406 19.40 -1.84 27.84
C ALA A 406 18.83 -3.13 27.21
N ARG A 407 18.11 -3.02 26.09
CA ARG A 407 17.53 -4.18 25.38
C ARG A 407 18.57 -5.00 24.64
N GLN A 408 19.66 -4.42 24.14
CA GLN A 408 20.76 -5.17 23.51
C GLN A 408 21.44 -6.11 24.50
N GLY A 409 21.62 -5.71 25.77
CA GLY A 409 22.22 -6.56 26.79
C GLY A 409 21.37 -7.75 27.26
N ALA A 410 20.07 -7.77 26.94
CA ALA A 410 19.13 -8.79 27.42
C ALA A 410 18.84 -9.92 26.44
N LYS A 411 19.27 -9.83 25.16
CA LYS A 411 18.99 -10.85 24.14
C LYS A 411 20.04 -11.94 24.13
N SER A 412 19.62 -13.20 24.33
CA SER A 412 20.45 -14.37 24.26
C SER A 412 20.46 -14.92 22.82
N TYR A 413 21.62 -14.83 22.16
CA TYR A 413 21.89 -15.50 20.89
C TYR A 413 22.64 -16.80 21.16
N ILE A 414 22.39 -17.79 20.32
CA ILE A 414 23.15 -19.06 20.34
C ILE A 414 24.24 -19.04 19.28
N PRO A 415 25.37 -19.74 19.46
CA PRO A 415 26.38 -19.90 18.41
C PRO A 415 25.76 -20.49 17.15
N ILE A 416 26.33 -20.17 15.99
CA ILE A 416 25.83 -20.65 14.69
C ILE A 416 25.80 -22.17 14.62
N GLU A 417 26.78 -22.85 15.19
CA GLU A 417 26.84 -24.31 15.23
C GLU A 417 25.68 -24.94 16.05
N GLU A 418 25.29 -24.31 17.17
CA GLU A 418 24.14 -24.74 17.96
C GLU A 418 22.83 -24.48 17.18
N ALA A 419 22.75 -23.36 16.45
CA ALA A 419 21.61 -23.04 15.60
C ALA A 419 21.43 -24.06 14.46
N ARG A 420 22.54 -24.51 13.84
CA ARG A 420 22.54 -25.58 12.83
C ARG A 420 22.11 -26.94 13.38
N GLN A 421 22.46 -27.26 14.60
CA GLN A 421 21.96 -28.49 15.28
C GLN A 421 20.47 -28.43 15.54
N ASN A 422 19.90 -27.24 15.69
CA ASN A 422 18.46 -27.01 15.89
C ASN A 422 17.74 -26.59 14.59
N LYS A 423 18.20 -27.03 13.42
CA LYS A 423 17.55 -26.77 12.12
C LYS A 423 16.21 -27.50 11.97
N VAL A 424 15.46 -27.15 10.94
CA VAL A 424 14.21 -27.87 10.60
C VAL A 424 14.51 -29.32 10.29
N ALA A 425 13.80 -30.24 10.93
CA ALA A 425 13.91 -31.68 10.70
C ALA A 425 12.88 -32.09 9.62
N ILE A 426 13.31 -32.19 8.36
CA ILE A 426 12.49 -32.72 7.26
C ILE A 426 12.98 -34.14 6.96
N ASP A 427 12.05 -35.10 6.91
CA ASP A 427 12.36 -36.45 6.46
C ASP A 427 12.52 -36.51 4.94
N TRP A 428 13.72 -36.29 4.46
CA TRP A 428 14.02 -36.29 3.03
C TRP A 428 13.94 -37.68 2.38
N THR A 429 13.68 -38.75 3.10
CA THR A 429 13.42 -40.06 2.52
C THR A 429 12.01 -40.15 1.93
N THR A 430 11.05 -39.47 2.56
CA THR A 430 9.64 -39.48 2.20
C THR A 430 9.12 -38.16 1.67
N ALA A 431 9.83 -37.04 1.92
CA ALA A 431 9.40 -35.71 1.48
C ALA A 431 9.16 -35.67 -0.04
N PRO A 432 8.02 -35.11 -0.51
CA PRO A 432 7.73 -35.01 -1.92
C PRO A 432 8.68 -34.01 -2.60
N ILE A 433 9.30 -34.45 -3.70
CA ILE A 433 10.10 -33.57 -4.56
C ILE A 433 9.50 -33.68 -5.96
N VAL A 434 9.00 -32.55 -6.48
CA VAL A 434 8.45 -32.46 -7.83
C VAL A 434 9.49 -31.85 -8.77
N LYS A 435 9.71 -32.51 -9.91
CA LYS A 435 10.57 -31.94 -10.95
C LYS A 435 9.78 -30.92 -11.76
N PRO A 436 10.32 -29.71 -11.99
CA PRO A 436 9.67 -28.70 -12.85
C PRO A 436 9.43 -29.23 -14.28
N SER A 437 8.42 -28.67 -14.96
CA SER A 437 8.08 -29.04 -16.34
C SER A 437 9.19 -28.68 -17.34
N PHE A 438 10.05 -27.72 -17.01
CA PHE A 438 11.26 -27.34 -17.74
C PHE A 438 12.38 -26.93 -16.77
N LEU A 439 13.61 -26.96 -17.27
CA LEU A 439 14.77 -26.35 -16.60
C LEU A 439 15.30 -25.20 -17.45
N GLY A 440 15.99 -24.25 -16.82
CA GLY A 440 16.47 -23.03 -17.46
C GLY A 440 15.46 -21.90 -17.39
N VAL A 441 15.62 -20.94 -18.27
CA VAL A 441 14.94 -19.64 -18.23
C VAL A 441 13.77 -19.58 -19.22
N LYS A 442 12.68 -18.95 -18.79
CA LYS A 442 11.51 -18.64 -19.66
C LYS A 442 11.14 -17.18 -19.50
N VAL A 443 11.03 -16.48 -20.64
CA VAL A 443 10.74 -15.05 -20.71
C VAL A 443 9.30 -14.80 -21.14
N PHE A 444 8.69 -13.76 -20.56
CA PHE A 444 7.38 -13.23 -20.92
C PHE A 444 7.55 -11.76 -21.28
N ASP A 445 7.75 -11.47 -22.55
CA ASP A 445 8.02 -10.11 -23.07
C ASP A 445 6.81 -9.18 -22.97
N SER A 446 5.62 -9.72 -22.85
CA SER A 446 4.38 -8.95 -22.67
C SER A 446 3.40 -9.80 -21.90
N TYR A 447 2.84 -9.22 -20.84
CA TYR A 447 1.81 -9.85 -20.02
C TYR A 447 0.57 -8.98 -19.92
N SER A 448 -0.61 -9.61 -19.79
CA SER A 448 -1.89 -8.90 -19.79
C SER A 448 -2.10 -8.10 -18.48
N LEU A 449 -2.09 -6.78 -18.57
CA LEU A 449 -2.43 -5.93 -17.41
C LEU A 449 -3.86 -6.15 -16.92
N SER A 450 -4.81 -6.47 -17.82
CA SER A 450 -6.20 -6.77 -17.43
C SER A 450 -6.32 -8.08 -16.65
N GLU A 451 -5.44 -9.06 -16.89
CA GLU A 451 -5.33 -10.25 -16.05
C GLU A 451 -4.73 -9.92 -14.68
N LEU A 452 -3.64 -9.14 -14.66
CA LEU A 452 -2.97 -8.75 -13.41
C LEU A 452 -3.89 -7.92 -12.50
N ALA A 453 -4.72 -7.06 -13.06
CA ALA A 453 -5.66 -6.23 -12.31
C ALA A 453 -6.60 -7.03 -11.40
N GLN A 454 -6.87 -8.30 -11.72
CA GLN A 454 -7.71 -9.20 -10.92
C GLN A 454 -7.00 -9.70 -9.65
N TYR A 455 -5.67 -9.64 -9.61
CA TYR A 455 -4.83 -10.10 -8.50
C TYR A 455 -4.36 -8.98 -7.57
N ILE A 456 -4.81 -7.74 -7.79
CA ILE A 456 -4.40 -6.60 -6.97
C ILE A 456 -4.88 -6.76 -5.53
N ASP A 457 -3.94 -6.71 -4.56
CA ASP A 457 -4.24 -6.36 -3.19
C ASP A 457 -4.35 -4.83 -3.07
N TRP A 458 -5.58 -4.37 -2.78
CA TRP A 458 -5.88 -2.95 -2.65
C TRP A 458 -5.55 -2.37 -1.28
N THR A 459 -5.29 -3.20 -0.27
CA THR A 459 -4.99 -2.71 1.09
C THR A 459 -3.73 -1.83 1.11
N PRO A 460 -2.58 -2.25 0.53
CA PRO A 460 -1.39 -1.40 0.48
C PRO A 460 -1.57 -0.12 -0.36
N PHE A 461 -2.46 -0.15 -1.37
CA PHE A 461 -2.81 1.04 -2.14
C PHE A 461 -3.42 2.12 -1.23
N PHE A 462 -4.38 1.78 -0.39
CA PHE A 462 -4.97 2.74 0.56
C PHE A 462 -3.96 3.22 1.60
N GLN A 463 -3.08 2.34 2.05
CA GLN A 463 -2.01 2.69 3.00
C GLN A 463 -1.03 3.71 2.42
N SER A 464 -0.67 3.63 1.13
CA SER A 464 0.19 4.62 0.49
C SER A 464 -0.43 6.03 0.44
N TRP A 465 -1.77 6.11 0.53
CA TRP A 465 -2.53 7.35 0.64
C TRP A 465 -2.91 7.72 2.08
N GLU A 466 -2.26 7.11 3.07
CA GLU A 466 -2.50 7.33 4.52
C GLU A 466 -3.95 7.06 4.96
N LEU A 467 -4.69 6.22 4.22
CA LEU A 467 -6.02 5.77 4.61
C LEU A 467 -5.92 4.45 5.37
N ALA A 468 -6.25 4.47 6.66
CA ALA A 468 -6.19 3.30 7.53
C ALA A 468 -7.40 2.39 7.33
N GLY A 469 -7.16 1.11 7.05
CA GLY A 469 -8.21 0.11 6.90
C GLY A 469 -7.80 -1.00 5.94
N ARG A 470 -8.57 -2.09 5.91
CA ARG A 470 -8.36 -3.21 4.99
C ARG A 470 -9.42 -3.21 3.90
N PHE A 471 -9.01 -3.43 2.66
CA PHE A 471 -9.94 -3.64 1.56
C PHE A 471 -10.61 -5.04 1.68
N PRO A 472 -11.92 -5.19 1.39
CA PRO A 472 -12.86 -4.15 0.96
C PRO A 472 -13.55 -3.38 2.11
N ALA A 473 -13.31 -3.75 3.37
CA ALA A 473 -13.99 -3.16 4.53
C ALA A 473 -13.78 -1.63 4.64
N ILE A 474 -12.60 -1.13 4.27
CA ILE A 474 -12.26 0.30 4.29
C ILE A 474 -13.27 1.16 3.51
N LEU A 475 -13.85 0.63 2.43
CA LEU A 475 -14.84 1.35 1.62
C LEU A 475 -16.13 1.66 2.40
N ASN A 476 -16.37 0.97 3.50
CA ASN A 476 -17.55 1.15 4.36
C ASN A 476 -17.17 1.71 5.74
N ASP A 477 -15.93 2.15 5.91
CA ASP A 477 -15.49 2.75 7.17
C ASP A 477 -16.25 4.07 7.42
N PRO A 478 -16.74 4.32 8.65
CA PRO A 478 -17.54 5.50 8.96
C PRO A 478 -16.77 6.82 8.86
N VAL A 479 -15.45 6.79 8.99
CA VAL A 479 -14.58 7.98 8.96
C VAL A 479 -13.98 8.18 7.57
N VAL A 480 -13.27 7.17 7.07
CA VAL A 480 -12.50 7.29 5.80
C VAL A 480 -13.23 6.72 4.59
N GLY A 481 -14.32 5.97 4.77
CA GLY A 481 -14.95 5.19 3.69
C GLY A 481 -15.46 6.01 2.50
N SER A 482 -15.94 7.23 2.74
CA SER A 482 -16.36 8.13 1.65
C SER A 482 -15.19 8.52 0.76
N GLU A 483 -14.05 8.86 1.36
CA GLU A 483 -12.85 9.23 0.61
C GLU A 483 -12.16 8.02 0.00
N ALA A 484 -12.15 6.90 0.72
CA ALA A 484 -11.63 5.64 0.20
C ALA A 484 -12.38 5.18 -1.06
N ARG A 485 -13.71 5.34 -1.12
CA ARG A 485 -14.49 5.06 -2.34
C ARG A 485 -14.10 5.95 -3.51
N LYS A 486 -14.00 7.26 -3.28
CA LYS A 486 -13.59 8.21 -4.35
C LYS A 486 -12.20 7.88 -4.87
N LEU A 487 -11.26 7.64 -3.97
CA LEU A 487 -9.90 7.25 -4.32
C LEU A 487 -9.89 5.92 -5.10
N TYR A 488 -10.70 4.96 -4.71
CA TYR A 488 -10.84 3.68 -5.40
C TYR A 488 -11.43 3.86 -6.81
N ASP A 489 -12.47 4.67 -6.95
CA ASP A 489 -13.11 4.97 -8.24
C ASP A 489 -12.13 5.69 -9.18
N ASP A 490 -11.37 6.67 -8.68
CA ASP A 490 -10.30 7.34 -9.44
C ASP A 490 -9.22 6.35 -9.87
N ALA A 491 -8.83 5.44 -8.97
CA ALA A 491 -7.84 4.39 -9.25
C ALA A 491 -8.34 3.42 -10.31
N GLN A 492 -9.63 3.00 -10.25
CA GLN A 492 -10.23 2.13 -11.25
C GLN A 492 -10.32 2.82 -12.62
N ALA A 493 -10.66 4.11 -12.65
CA ALA A 493 -10.71 4.89 -13.89
C ALA A 493 -9.30 5.02 -14.51
N MET A 494 -8.28 5.32 -13.70
CA MET A 494 -6.89 5.39 -14.14
C MET A 494 -6.37 4.04 -14.60
N LEU A 495 -6.63 2.97 -13.86
CA LEU A 495 -6.25 1.60 -14.23
C LEU A 495 -6.86 1.18 -15.55
N LYS A 496 -8.16 1.48 -15.75
CA LYS A 496 -8.83 1.26 -17.03
C LYS A 496 -8.19 2.06 -18.15
N HIS A 497 -7.87 3.33 -17.93
CA HIS A 497 -7.19 4.18 -18.91
C HIS A 497 -5.82 3.62 -19.30
N ILE A 498 -5.03 3.18 -18.32
CA ILE A 498 -3.72 2.53 -18.54
C ILE A 498 -3.86 1.27 -19.37
N ILE A 499 -4.83 0.40 -19.07
CA ILE A 499 -5.04 -0.87 -19.76
C ILE A 499 -5.54 -0.64 -21.20
N ASP A 500 -6.57 0.17 -21.38
CA ASP A 500 -7.20 0.43 -22.67
C ASP A 500 -6.24 1.07 -23.67
N ASN A 501 -5.37 1.96 -23.20
CA ASN A 501 -4.39 2.67 -24.04
C ASN A 501 -2.98 2.03 -24.02
N ARG A 502 -2.78 0.92 -23.30
CA ARG A 502 -1.50 0.21 -23.19
C ARG A 502 -0.36 1.13 -22.75
N LEU A 503 -0.61 1.98 -21.77
CA LEU A 503 0.34 2.99 -21.31
C LEU A 503 1.48 2.41 -20.49
N LEU A 504 1.29 1.25 -19.87
CA LEU A 504 2.33 0.51 -19.15
C LEU A 504 2.55 -0.84 -19.82
N GLN A 505 3.74 -1.41 -19.63
CA GLN A 505 4.09 -2.75 -20.08
C GLN A 505 4.54 -3.62 -18.91
N ALA A 506 4.01 -4.83 -18.84
CA ALA A 506 4.41 -5.84 -17.88
C ALA A 506 5.27 -6.93 -18.52
N LYS A 507 6.40 -7.27 -17.93
CA LYS A 507 7.34 -8.31 -18.37
C LYS A 507 7.78 -9.18 -17.20
N ALA A 508 8.07 -10.44 -17.49
CA ALA A 508 8.59 -11.38 -16.50
C ALA A 508 9.65 -12.30 -17.08
N VAL A 509 10.53 -12.75 -16.21
CA VAL A 509 11.43 -13.88 -16.44
C VAL A 509 11.38 -14.82 -15.25
N ILE A 510 11.24 -16.11 -15.51
CA ILE A 510 11.30 -17.16 -14.49
C ILE A 510 12.33 -18.21 -14.91
N GLY A 511 12.88 -18.93 -13.94
CA GLY A 511 13.78 -20.04 -14.22
C GLY A 511 13.75 -21.11 -13.13
N PHE A 512 14.02 -22.36 -13.54
CA PHE A 512 14.13 -23.50 -12.62
C PHE A 512 15.47 -24.21 -12.82
N PHE A 513 16.10 -24.53 -11.69
CA PHE A 513 17.46 -25.05 -11.68
C PHE A 513 17.56 -26.27 -10.76
N PRO A 514 18.35 -27.30 -11.16
CA PRO A 514 18.68 -28.39 -10.24
C PRO A 514 19.45 -27.86 -9.04
N ALA A 515 19.02 -28.22 -7.84
CA ALA A 515 19.59 -27.70 -6.61
C ALA A 515 19.70 -28.75 -5.51
N ASN A 516 20.66 -28.56 -4.59
CA ASN A 516 20.72 -29.22 -3.30
C ASN A 516 21.29 -28.27 -2.25
N SER A 517 20.89 -28.42 -0.99
CA SER A 517 21.48 -27.66 0.10
C SER A 517 22.79 -28.30 0.61
N VAL A 518 23.73 -27.44 0.97
CA VAL A 518 25.00 -27.79 1.64
C VAL A 518 25.15 -26.84 2.81
N GLU A 519 24.92 -27.34 4.02
CA GLU A 519 24.80 -26.53 5.24
C GLU A 519 23.75 -25.40 5.09
N ASP A 520 24.16 -24.13 5.17
CA ASP A 520 23.28 -22.99 5.02
C ASP A 520 23.24 -22.43 3.59
N ASP A 521 23.99 -23.02 2.65
CA ASP A 521 24.02 -22.62 1.24
C ASP A 521 23.21 -23.58 0.35
N ILE A 522 22.90 -23.14 -0.86
CA ILE A 522 22.25 -23.95 -1.90
C ILE A 522 23.16 -23.95 -3.14
N GLU A 523 23.59 -25.15 -3.55
CA GLU A 523 24.31 -25.37 -4.80
C GLU A 523 23.32 -25.52 -5.96
N LEU A 524 23.51 -24.75 -7.02
CA LEU A 524 22.82 -24.94 -8.30
C LEU A 524 23.76 -25.67 -9.26
N TYR A 525 23.20 -26.59 -10.03
CA TYR A 525 23.99 -27.48 -10.88
C TYR A 525 23.76 -27.23 -12.36
N ASP A 526 24.78 -27.65 -13.13
CA ASP A 526 24.75 -27.62 -14.58
C ASP A 526 23.70 -28.61 -15.14
N PHE A 527 23.13 -28.30 -16.30
CA PHE A 527 22.22 -29.16 -17.04
C PHE A 527 22.31 -28.88 -18.54
N GLU A 528 22.06 -29.90 -19.34
CA GLU A 528 22.03 -29.85 -20.79
C GLU A 528 20.61 -30.16 -21.31
N GLU A 529 20.10 -29.34 -22.19
CA GLU A 529 18.83 -29.57 -22.87
C GLU A 529 19.05 -30.51 -24.06
N LEU A 530 18.43 -31.67 -24.02
CA LEU A 530 18.46 -32.67 -25.08
C LEU A 530 17.11 -32.67 -25.84
N VAL A 531 17.09 -32.12 -27.04
CA VAL A 531 15.92 -32.15 -27.91
C VAL A 531 15.91 -33.47 -28.66
N LEU A 532 15.06 -34.41 -28.26
CA LEU A 532 14.87 -35.67 -28.99
C LEU A 532 13.79 -35.47 -30.05
N ALA A 533 14.20 -35.60 -31.33
CA ALA A 533 13.27 -35.68 -32.43
C ALA A 533 12.73 -37.12 -32.49
N THR A 534 11.50 -37.34 -32.07
CA THR A 534 10.79 -38.61 -32.39
C THR A 534 10.31 -38.58 -33.82
N PRO A 535 10.51 -39.65 -34.61
CA PRO A 535 9.94 -39.74 -35.95
C PRO A 535 8.42 -39.75 -35.87
N CYS A 536 7.79 -38.94 -36.68
CA CYS A 536 6.37 -38.64 -36.67
C CYS A 536 5.48 -39.73 -37.23
N ASP A 537 4.35 -39.97 -36.54
CA ASP A 537 3.10 -40.38 -37.20
C ASP A 537 2.28 -39.12 -37.55
N VAL A 538 2.00 -38.96 -38.79
CA VAL A 538 1.12 -38.14 -39.65
C VAL A 538 0.47 -36.82 -39.12
N HIS A 539 0.54 -36.43 -37.83
CA HIS A 539 -0.03 -35.18 -37.31
C HIS A 539 0.86 -34.52 -36.23
N GLY A 540 1.82 -33.72 -36.69
CA GLY A 540 2.52 -32.72 -35.87
C GLY A 540 3.62 -33.27 -34.95
N SER A 541 4.87 -32.83 -35.15
CA SER A 541 6.01 -33.20 -34.32
C SER A 541 5.88 -32.66 -32.90
N HIS A 542 5.64 -33.49 -31.90
CA HIS A 542 5.86 -33.17 -30.52
C HIS A 542 7.37 -33.28 -30.23
N LYS A 543 8.04 -32.15 -29.98
CA LYS A 543 9.40 -32.12 -29.49
C LYS A 543 9.36 -32.52 -28.02
N HIS A 544 9.86 -33.69 -27.66
CA HIS A 544 10.09 -34.05 -26.28
C HIS A 544 11.45 -33.49 -25.85
N VAL A 545 11.43 -32.56 -24.90
CA VAL A 545 12.62 -31.97 -24.31
C VAL A 545 13.00 -32.79 -23.08
N HIS A 546 14.22 -33.34 -23.08
CA HIS A 546 14.79 -34.02 -21.95
C HIS A 546 15.94 -33.17 -21.37
N TYR A 547 16.07 -33.12 -20.05
CA TYR A 547 17.16 -32.43 -19.38
C TYR A 547 18.12 -33.44 -18.75
N LYS A 548 19.41 -33.37 -19.13
CA LYS A 548 20.49 -34.12 -18.53
C LYS A 548 21.17 -33.24 -17.47
N GLU A 549 20.95 -33.55 -16.22
CA GLU A 549 21.52 -32.83 -15.10
C GLU A 549 22.95 -33.32 -14.77
N ASN A 550 23.89 -32.39 -14.66
CA ASN A 550 25.26 -32.68 -14.24
C ASN A 550 25.51 -32.12 -12.83
N ARG A 551 25.10 -32.87 -11.82
CA ARG A 551 25.21 -32.47 -10.41
C ARG A 551 26.64 -32.55 -9.81
N GLN A 552 27.65 -32.77 -10.65
CA GLN A 552 29.06 -32.65 -10.27
C GLN A 552 29.60 -31.24 -10.54
N ILE A 553 28.95 -30.47 -11.40
CA ILE A 553 29.37 -29.12 -11.74
C ILE A 553 28.41 -28.14 -11.03
N VAL A 554 28.91 -27.41 -10.07
CA VAL A 554 28.21 -26.31 -9.40
C VAL A 554 28.40 -25.06 -10.25
N THR A 555 27.32 -24.48 -10.71
CA THR A 555 27.28 -23.26 -11.54
C THR A 555 27.11 -22.01 -10.71
N THR A 556 26.36 -22.09 -9.62
CA THR A 556 26.00 -20.94 -8.77
C THR A 556 25.82 -21.40 -7.33
N LEU A 557 26.26 -20.56 -6.39
CA LEU A 557 25.98 -20.72 -4.95
C LEU A 557 25.00 -19.63 -4.50
N LEU A 558 23.97 -20.03 -3.77
CA LEU A 558 23.05 -19.10 -3.09
C LEU A 558 23.39 -19.14 -1.59
N HIS A 559 23.82 -18.00 -1.07
CA HIS A 559 24.23 -17.90 0.32
C HIS A 559 23.06 -17.49 1.20
N ASN A 560 22.76 -18.27 2.23
CA ASN A 560 21.66 -18.01 3.15
C ASN A 560 22.16 -17.81 4.59
N LEU A 561 21.29 -17.22 5.40
CA LEU A 561 21.52 -16.93 6.80
C LEU A 561 20.53 -17.72 7.66
N ARG A 562 21.01 -18.15 8.83
CA ARG A 562 20.21 -18.92 9.80
C ARG A 562 19.82 -18.07 11.00
N GLN A 563 18.62 -18.29 11.52
CA GLN A 563 18.19 -17.69 12.78
C GLN A 563 19.11 -18.10 13.93
N GLN A 564 19.55 -17.14 14.76
CA GLN A 564 20.39 -17.39 15.94
C GLN A 564 19.71 -17.01 17.27
N ASN A 565 18.47 -16.60 17.24
CA ASN A 565 17.73 -16.35 18.48
C ASN A 565 17.51 -17.66 19.23
N LYS A 566 17.77 -17.66 20.56
CA LYS A 566 17.44 -18.80 21.40
C LYS A 566 15.93 -19.08 21.33
N LYS A 567 15.58 -20.29 20.93
CA LYS A 567 14.19 -20.72 20.75
C LYS A 567 13.67 -21.48 21.98
N ALA A 568 12.34 -21.52 22.13
CA ALA A 568 11.70 -22.45 23.05
C ALA A 568 11.92 -23.90 22.59
N ARG A 569 11.79 -24.86 23.51
CA ARG A 569 11.91 -26.28 23.17
C ARG A 569 11.00 -26.63 22.00
N ASN A 570 11.51 -27.34 21.01
CA ASN A 570 10.83 -27.81 19.79
C ASN A 570 10.56 -26.75 18.71
N LEU A 571 11.09 -25.54 18.82
CA LEU A 571 11.04 -24.57 17.73
C LEU A 571 12.41 -24.49 17.04
N PRO A 572 12.48 -24.74 15.71
CA PRO A 572 13.75 -24.74 14.98
C PRO A 572 14.28 -23.34 14.70
N ASN A 573 15.57 -23.26 14.44
CA ASN A 573 16.26 -22.10 13.90
C ASN A 573 16.27 -22.20 12.37
N PHE A 574 15.35 -21.50 11.71
CA PHE A 574 15.13 -21.59 10.26
C PHE A 574 16.28 -21.01 9.44
N CYS A 575 16.58 -21.67 8.32
CA CYS A 575 17.33 -21.17 7.18
C CYS A 575 16.57 -21.54 5.91
N LEU A 576 16.62 -20.73 4.86
CA LEU A 576 15.97 -21.06 3.58
C LEU A 576 16.53 -22.34 2.95
N SER A 577 17.80 -22.65 3.16
CA SER A 577 18.44 -23.90 2.71
C SER A 577 17.81 -25.17 3.30
N ASP A 578 17.12 -25.07 4.46
CA ASP A 578 16.46 -26.21 5.09
C ASP A 578 15.30 -26.75 4.23
N PHE A 579 14.75 -25.94 3.32
CA PHE A 579 13.63 -26.30 2.45
C PHE A 579 14.03 -26.90 1.10
N ILE A 580 15.32 -27.13 0.89
CA ILE A 580 15.88 -27.83 -0.27
C ILE A 580 16.58 -29.11 0.23
N ALA A 581 16.39 -30.22 -0.47
CA ALA A 581 16.96 -31.49 -0.09
C ALA A 581 18.49 -31.41 0.03
N PRO A 582 19.09 -31.84 1.18
CA PRO A 582 20.52 -31.80 1.36
C PRO A 582 21.23 -32.74 0.36
N LYS A 583 22.39 -32.33 -0.12
CA LYS A 583 23.25 -33.11 -1.03
C LYS A 583 23.55 -34.49 -0.47
N SER A 584 23.75 -34.59 0.85
CA SER A 584 23.99 -35.84 1.57
C SER A 584 22.84 -36.84 1.54
N SER A 585 21.58 -36.38 1.24
CA SER A 585 20.43 -37.26 1.11
C SER A 585 20.41 -38.09 -0.17
N GLY A 586 21.21 -37.72 -1.16
CA GLY A 586 21.21 -38.31 -2.51
C GLY A 586 19.96 -37.99 -3.33
N ARG A 587 19.01 -37.21 -2.78
CA ARG A 587 17.78 -36.80 -3.49
C ARG A 587 18.06 -35.65 -4.44
N LYS A 588 17.40 -35.65 -5.59
CA LYS A 588 17.48 -34.57 -6.58
C LYS A 588 16.38 -33.57 -6.32
N ASP A 589 16.74 -32.33 -6.01
CA ASP A 589 15.80 -31.26 -5.76
C ASP A 589 16.02 -30.08 -6.72
N TYR A 590 15.16 -29.08 -6.65
CA TYR A 590 15.14 -27.96 -7.57
C TYR A 590 14.79 -26.66 -6.81
N ILE A 591 15.23 -25.54 -7.37
CA ILE A 591 14.87 -24.20 -6.92
C ILE A 591 14.38 -23.38 -8.13
N GLY A 592 13.44 -22.50 -7.89
CA GLY A 592 13.00 -21.52 -8.90
C GLY A 592 13.46 -20.12 -8.57
N ALA A 593 13.53 -19.28 -9.60
CA ALA A 593 13.80 -17.85 -9.48
C ALA A 593 12.87 -17.05 -10.40
N PHE A 594 12.61 -15.79 -10.06
CA PHE A 594 11.77 -14.91 -10.87
C PHE A 594 12.19 -13.46 -10.75
N ALA A 595 11.89 -12.70 -11.80
CA ALA A 595 11.83 -11.25 -11.78
C ALA A 595 10.67 -10.79 -12.65
N VAL A 596 9.87 -9.88 -12.14
CA VAL A 596 8.70 -9.29 -12.82
C VAL A 596 8.73 -7.79 -12.70
N THR A 597 8.18 -7.10 -13.70
CA THR A 597 7.97 -5.65 -13.67
C THR A 597 6.64 -5.30 -14.33
N ALA A 598 5.96 -4.29 -13.81
CA ALA A 598 4.84 -3.61 -14.43
C ALA A 598 5.06 -2.09 -14.52
N GLY A 599 6.30 -1.66 -14.27
CA GLY A 599 6.70 -0.24 -14.21
C GLY A 599 7.21 0.35 -15.53
N ILE A 600 7.28 -0.43 -16.60
CA ILE A 600 7.77 0.09 -17.88
C ILE A 600 6.75 1.08 -18.46
N GLY A 601 7.18 2.34 -18.66
CA GLY A 601 6.32 3.46 -19.09
C GLY A 601 5.71 4.26 -17.93
N ALA A 602 5.83 3.80 -16.68
CA ALA A 602 5.21 4.48 -15.53
C ALA A 602 5.84 5.86 -15.25
N GLU A 603 7.16 5.96 -15.37
CA GLU A 603 7.89 7.22 -15.16
C GLU A 603 7.55 8.27 -16.21
N GLU A 604 7.49 7.86 -17.47
CA GLU A 604 7.13 8.74 -18.60
C GLU A 604 5.70 9.26 -18.47
N LEU A 605 4.77 8.36 -18.08
CA LEU A 605 3.37 8.75 -17.85
C LEU A 605 3.23 9.67 -16.65
N ALA A 606 3.93 9.38 -15.55
CA ALA A 606 3.95 10.23 -14.36
C ALA A 606 4.46 11.64 -14.69
N LYS A 607 5.58 11.76 -15.43
CA LYS A 607 6.12 13.04 -15.87
C LYS A 607 5.17 13.82 -16.78
N GLN A 608 4.36 13.17 -17.61
CA GLN A 608 3.35 13.84 -18.42
C GLN A 608 2.30 14.52 -17.53
N TYR A 609 1.87 13.87 -16.44
CA TYR A 609 0.95 14.48 -15.48
C TYR A 609 1.62 15.60 -14.68
N GLU A 610 2.86 15.43 -14.26
CA GLU A 610 3.63 16.46 -13.56
C GLU A 610 3.80 17.74 -14.42
N ALA A 611 4.05 17.58 -15.72
CA ALA A 611 4.11 18.70 -16.66
C ALA A 611 2.78 19.46 -16.82
N GLN A 612 1.66 18.81 -16.48
CA GLN A 612 0.32 19.39 -16.43
C GLN A 612 -0.06 19.88 -15.03
N HIS A 613 0.88 19.94 -14.10
CA HIS A 613 0.66 20.25 -12.67
C HIS A 613 -0.34 19.31 -11.99
N ASP A 614 -0.37 18.04 -12.41
CA ASP A 614 -1.26 17.00 -11.86
C ASP A 614 -0.48 15.95 -11.07
N ASP A 615 0.01 16.35 -9.89
CA ASP A 615 0.71 15.44 -8.97
C ASP A 615 -0.18 14.29 -8.49
N TYR A 616 -1.49 14.53 -8.40
CA TYR A 616 -2.44 13.48 -7.99
C TYR A 616 -2.42 12.31 -8.96
N SER A 617 -2.53 12.57 -10.25
CA SER A 617 -2.48 11.52 -11.28
C SER A 617 -1.08 10.92 -11.40
N SER A 618 0.00 11.70 -11.23
CA SER A 618 1.38 11.19 -11.20
C SER A 618 1.58 10.15 -10.06
N ILE A 619 1.20 10.50 -8.83
CA ILE A 619 1.28 9.59 -7.68
C ILE A 619 0.39 8.36 -7.90
N MET A 620 -0.82 8.55 -8.45
CA MET A 620 -1.76 7.45 -8.76
C MET A 620 -1.15 6.43 -9.72
N VAL A 621 -0.51 6.89 -10.80
CA VAL A 621 0.16 6.01 -11.79
C VAL A 621 1.24 5.17 -11.12
N LYS A 622 2.10 5.79 -10.31
CA LYS A 622 3.18 5.09 -9.59
C LYS A 622 2.62 4.05 -8.61
N ALA A 623 1.61 4.44 -7.82
CA ALA A 623 0.97 3.53 -6.87
C ALA A 623 0.28 2.35 -7.57
N LEU A 624 -0.37 2.56 -8.72
CA LEU A 624 -0.98 1.49 -9.50
C LEU A 624 0.05 0.57 -10.14
N ALA A 625 1.15 1.12 -10.66
CA ALA A 625 2.26 0.32 -11.21
C ALA A 625 2.84 -0.63 -10.14
N ASP A 626 3.05 -0.15 -8.92
CA ASP A 626 3.50 -0.99 -7.80
C ASP A 626 2.51 -2.11 -7.49
N ARG A 627 1.20 -1.82 -7.46
CA ARG A 627 0.18 -2.85 -7.22
C ARG A 627 0.14 -3.88 -8.35
N LEU A 628 0.31 -3.45 -9.59
CA LEU A 628 0.38 -4.37 -10.75
C LEU A 628 1.63 -5.26 -10.70
N ALA A 629 2.77 -4.76 -10.25
CA ALA A 629 3.98 -5.56 -10.10
C ALA A 629 3.83 -6.63 -9.01
N GLU A 630 3.24 -6.29 -7.86
CA GLU A 630 2.93 -7.26 -6.80
C GLU A 630 1.89 -8.29 -7.26
N ALA A 631 0.83 -7.85 -7.94
CA ALA A 631 -0.17 -8.72 -8.55
C ALA A 631 0.48 -9.68 -9.58
N PHE A 632 1.48 -9.21 -10.31
CA PHE A 632 2.22 -10.03 -11.25
C PHE A 632 3.07 -11.10 -10.56
N ALA A 633 3.74 -10.74 -9.46
CA ALA A 633 4.47 -11.72 -8.65
C ALA A 633 3.54 -12.81 -8.09
N GLU A 634 2.32 -12.43 -7.64
CA GLU A 634 1.30 -13.35 -7.14
C GLU A 634 0.81 -14.29 -8.26
N ARG A 635 0.37 -13.70 -9.38
CA ARG A 635 -0.12 -14.46 -10.53
C ARG A 635 0.94 -15.40 -11.10
N MET A 636 2.19 -14.95 -11.20
CA MET A 636 3.28 -15.79 -11.70
C MET A 636 3.56 -16.95 -10.73
N HIS A 637 3.53 -16.70 -9.42
CA HIS A 637 3.68 -17.76 -8.41
C HIS A 637 2.55 -18.80 -8.50
N GLU A 638 1.30 -18.39 -8.69
CA GLU A 638 0.18 -19.32 -8.94
C GLU A 638 0.46 -20.19 -10.16
N ARG A 639 0.86 -19.59 -11.29
CA ARG A 639 1.22 -20.33 -12.51
C ARG A 639 2.38 -21.29 -12.30
N VAL A 640 3.37 -20.89 -11.49
CA VAL A 640 4.49 -21.77 -11.13
C VAL A 640 3.98 -22.98 -10.37
N ARG A 641 3.13 -22.81 -9.37
CA ARG A 641 2.56 -23.90 -8.57
C ARG A 641 1.73 -24.87 -9.42
N LYS A 642 0.94 -24.34 -10.34
CA LYS A 642 -0.04 -25.11 -11.10
C LYS A 642 0.49 -25.64 -12.44
N GLU A 643 1.28 -24.83 -13.16
CA GLU A 643 1.63 -25.10 -14.56
C GLU A 643 3.13 -25.39 -14.75
N PHE A 644 4.01 -24.45 -14.35
CA PHE A 644 5.41 -24.48 -14.73
C PHE A 644 6.27 -25.41 -13.87
N TRP A 645 5.98 -25.46 -12.59
CA TRP A 645 6.57 -26.45 -11.70
C TRP A 645 5.58 -27.59 -11.43
N GLY A 646 4.32 -27.27 -11.18
CA GLY A 646 3.24 -28.26 -11.07
C GLY A 646 3.22 -29.02 -9.75
N TYR A 647 3.71 -28.44 -8.65
CA TYR A 647 3.68 -29.10 -7.34
C TYR A 647 2.34 -28.94 -6.60
N ALA A 648 1.44 -28.09 -7.11
CA ALA A 648 0.08 -27.93 -6.63
C ALA A 648 -0.91 -27.75 -7.81
N PRO A 649 -1.04 -28.73 -8.73
CA PRO A 649 -1.81 -28.57 -9.96
C PRO A 649 -3.32 -28.38 -9.72
N ASP A 650 -3.85 -28.95 -8.64
CA ASP A 650 -5.27 -28.90 -8.29
C ASP A 650 -5.63 -27.72 -7.37
N GLU A 651 -4.68 -26.80 -7.09
CA GLU A 651 -4.92 -25.62 -6.26
C GLU A 651 -6.02 -24.74 -6.84
N ASN A 652 -6.99 -24.38 -6.00
CA ASN A 652 -8.09 -23.48 -6.37
C ASN A 652 -8.30 -22.48 -5.23
N LEU A 653 -7.50 -21.42 -5.22
CA LEU A 653 -7.53 -20.35 -4.22
C LEU A 653 -8.10 -19.08 -4.84
N ASP A 654 -8.96 -18.40 -4.12
CA ASP A 654 -9.40 -17.05 -4.45
C ASP A 654 -8.34 -16.01 -4.09
N ASN A 655 -8.53 -14.76 -4.52
CA ASN A 655 -7.56 -13.69 -4.27
C ASN A 655 -7.34 -13.42 -2.76
N GLU A 656 -8.38 -13.58 -1.94
CA GLU A 656 -8.27 -13.42 -0.49
C GLU A 656 -7.39 -14.51 0.12
N ALA A 657 -7.54 -15.75 -0.31
CA ALA A 657 -6.70 -16.86 0.13
C ALA A 657 -5.24 -16.71 -0.33
N LEU A 658 -5.01 -16.18 -1.53
CA LEU A 658 -3.66 -15.85 -2.04
C LEU A 658 -2.99 -14.76 -1.19
N ILE A 659 -3.70 -13.67 -0.89
CA ILE A 659 -3.21 -12.59 -0.01
C ILE A 659 -2.87 -13.11 1.40
N HIS A 660 -3.61 -14.13 1.87
CA HIS A 660 -3.34 -14.78 3.17
C HIS A 660 -2.33 -15.94 3.10
N GLU A 661 -1.61 -16.08 1.98
CA GLU A 661 -0.53 -17.06 1.79
C GLU A 661 -0.97 -18.52 2.07
N LYS A 662 -2.21 -18.89 1.72
CA LYS A 662 -2.77 -20.24 1.95
C LYS A 662 -2.30 -21.27 0.92
N TYR A 663 -1.34 -20.94 0.12
CA TYR A 663 -0.74 -21.80 -0.89
C TYR A 663 0.43 -22.64 -0.33
N VAL A 664 0.80 -23.68 -1.06
CA VAL A 664 1.98 -24.51 -0.78
C VAL A 664 3.24 -23.86 -1.34
N GLY A 665 4.35 -23.98 -0.60
CA GLY A 665 5.62 -23.36 -0.99
C GLY A 665 5.69 -21.88 -0.63
N ILE A 666 6.81 -21.24 -0.95
CA ILE A 666 7.04 -19.81 -0.67
C ILE A 666 7.80 -19.12 -1.80
N ARG A 667 7.71 -17.79 -1.86
CA ARG A 667 8.49 -16.94 -2.80
C ARG A 667 9.30 -15.84 -2.06
N PRO A 668 10.29 -16.20 -1.22
CA PRO A 668 11.08 -15.20 -0.50
C PRO A 668 11.90 -14.33 -1.47
N ALA A 669 12.08 -13.06 -1.11
CA ALA A 669 12.80 -12.09 -1.91
C ALA A 669 14.05 -11.58 -1.16
N PRO A 670 15.21 -11.40 -1.85
CA PRO A 670 16.37 -10.75 -1.25
C PRO A 670 16.07 -9.31 -0.81
N GLY A 671 16.49 -8.97 0.42
CA GLY A 671 16.16 -7.72 1.11
C GLY A 671 14.96 -7.80 2.04
N TYR A 672 14.26 -8.95 2.09
CA TYR A 672 13.10 -9.22 2.96
C TYR A 672 13.50 -10.06 4.19
N PRO A 673 12.63 -10.19 5.21
CA PRO A 673 12.99 -10.75 6.50
C PRO A 673 13.62 -12.16 6.51
N ALA A 674 13.28 -13.02 5.53
CA ALA A 674 13.86 -14.38 5.43
C ALA A 674 15.20 -14.41 4.68
N CYS A 675 15.48 -13.42 3.83
CA CYS A 675 16.69 -13.27 3.05
C CYS A 675 17.13 -11.79 3.03
N PRO A 676 17.63 -11.23 4.14
CA PRO A 676 17.85 -9.78 4.27
C PRO A 676 19.01 -9.24 3.44
N ASP A 677 19.87 -10.08 2.90
CA ASP A 677 21.00 -9.66 2.06
C ASP A 677 20.53 -9.26 0.66
N HIS A 678 20.59 -7.96 0.38
CA HIS A 678 20.26 -7.42 -0.95
C HIS A 678 21.23 -7.87 -2.06
N LEU A 679 22.46 -8.29 -1.71
CA LEU A 679 23.46 -8.72 -2.69
C LEU A 679 23.02 -9.99 -3.45
N GLU A 680 22.16 -10.82 -2.86
CA GLU A 680 21.62 -12.00 -3.54
C GLU A 680 20.74 -11.64 -4.76
N LYS A 681 20.30 -10.39 -4.89
CA LYS A 681 19.67 -9.92 -6.14
C LYS A 681 20.63 -9.93 -7.32
N ARG A 682 21.94 -9.67 -7.10
CA ARG A 682 22.94 -9.72 -8.17
C ARG A 682 23.08 -11.14 -8.72
N THR A 683 23.12 -12.14 -7.83
CA THR A 683 23.14 -13.55 -8.19
C THR A 683 21.89 -13.94 -8.97
N LEU A 684 20.70 -13.53 -8.51
CA LEU A 684 19.43 -13.77 -9.18
C LEU A 684 19.38 -13.13 -10.58
N PHE A 685 19.83 -11.88 -10.70
CA PHE A 685 19.83 -11.14 -11.97
C PHE A 685 20.76 -11.78 -13.00
N GLN A 686 21.94 -12.23 -12.58
CA GLN A 686 22.86 -12.98 -13.44
C GLN A 686 22.27 -14.33 -13.87
N LEU A 687 21.71 -15.09 -12.90
CA LEU A 687 21.13 -16.40 -13.15
C LEU A 687 20.00 -16.39 -14.18
N LEU A 688 19.16 -15.37 -14.14
CA LEU A 688 18.03 -15.19 -15.05
C LEU A 688 18.33 -14.28 -16.26
N SER A 689 19.54 -13.68 -16.34
CA SER A 689 19.87 -12.62 -17.32
C SER A 689 18.77 -11.56 -17.38
N VAL A 690 18.40 -11.06 -16.21
CA VAL A 690 17.17 -10.24 -16.04
C VAL A 690 17.24 -8.98 -16.88
N THR A 691 18.39 -8.30 -16.93
CA THR A 691 18.55 -7.04 -17.66
C THR A 691 18.39 -7.25 -19.16
N GLU A 692 18.99 -8.31 -19.71
CA GLU A 692 18.92 -8.65 -21.13
C GLU A 692 17.52 -9.13 -21.53
N ASN A 693 16.87 -9.89 -20.67
CA ASN A 693 15.59 -10.52 -20.96
C ASN A 693 14.40 -9.60 -20.82
N ILE A 694 14.37 -8.73 -19.81
CA ILE A 694 13.18 -7.89 -19.53
C ILE A 694 13.51 -6.40 -19.31
N GLY A 695 14.79 -6.00 -19.42
CA GLY A 695 15.21 -4.59 -19.29
C GLY A 695 15.24 -4.03 -17.87
N LEU A 696 14.97 -4.87 -16.86
CA LEU A 696 15.02 -4.48 -15.45
C LEU A 696 16.46 -4.37 -14.98
N GLN A 697 16.81 -3.30 -14.26
CA GLN A 697 18.16 -3.00 -13.82
C GLN A 697 18.26 -2.96 -12.29
N LEU A 698 19.49 -3.13 -11.77
CA LEU A 698 19.80 -2.89 -10.36
C LEU A 698 20.64 -1.62 -10.21
N THR A 699 20.29 -0.80 -9.23
CA THR A 699 21.17 0.29 -8.79
C THR A 699 22.39 -0.24 -8.01
N GLU A 700 23.34 0.62 -7.67
CA GLU A 700 24.47 0.26 -6.82
C GLU A 700 24.04 -0.36 -5.47
N SER A 701 22.94 0.12 -4.93
CA SER A 701 22.32 -0.35 -3.67
C SER A 701 21.36 -1.53 -3.85
N CYS A 702 21.35 -2.15 -5.04
CA CYS A 702 20.46 -3.27 -5.38
C CYS A 702 18.94 -2.93 -5.31
N ALA A 703 18.55 -1.67 -5.50
CA ALA A 703 17.17 -1.31 -5.84
C ALA A 703 16.91 -1.66 -7.30
N MET A 704 15.68 -2.09 -7.60
CA MET A 704 15.26 -2.42 -8.97
C MET A 704 14.74 -1.18 -9.68
N TYR A 705 15.07 -1.04 -10.96
CA TYR A 705 14.57 0.03 -11.82
C TYR A 705 14.02 -0.55 -13.14
N PRO A 706 12.75 -0.30 -13.50
CA PRO A 706 11.76 0.54 -12.80
C PRO A 706 11.43 0.08 -11.38
N ALA A 707 10.98 1.03 -10.52
CA ALA A 707 10.70 0.76 -9.12
C ALA A 707 9.59 -0.29 -8.93
N ALA A 708 8.52 -0.22 -9.76
CA ALA A 708 7.41 -1.17 -9.76
C ALA A 708 7.83 -2.54 -10.31
N SER A 709 8.59 -3.27 -9.51
CA SER A 709 9.22 -4.57 -9.85
C SER A 709 9.38 -5.44 -8.62
N VAL A 710 9.30 -6.76 -8.81
CA VAL A 710 9.49 -7.77 -7.76
C VAL A 710 10.43 -8.86 -8.27
N SER A 711 11.34 -9.33 -7.42
CA SER A 711 12.21 -10.48 -7.73
C SER A 711 12.42 -11.38 -6.52
N GLY A 712 12.57 -12.67 -6.72
CA GLY A 712 12.74 -13.61 -5.63
C GLY A 712 12.97 -15.04 -6.07
N TRP A 713 12.95 -15.93 -5.10
CA TRP A 713 13.13 -17.37 -5.25
C TRP A 713 11.80 -18.12 -5.09
N TYR A 714 11.67 -19.29 -5.68
CA TYR A 714 10.56 -20.21 -5.44
C TYR A 714 11.04 -21.48 -4.76
N TYR A 715 10.41 -21.83 -3.65
CA TYR A 715 10.61 -23.08 -2.91
C TYR A 715 9.32 -23.91 -2.95
N ALA A 716 9.40 -25.12 -3.47
CA ALA A 716 8.25 -26.00 -3.67
C ALA A 716 7.93 -26.92 -2.47
N SER A 717 8.81 -26.99 -1.48
CA SER A 717 8.61 -27.85 -0.31
C SER A 717 7.32 -27.49 0.44
N PRO A 718 6.45 -28.46 0.78
CA PRO A 718 5.27 -28.21 1.61
C PRO A 718 5.61 -27.73 3.02
N GLU A 719 6.82 -28.00 3.51
CA GLU A 719 7.31 -27.55 4.82
C GLU A 719 7.85 -26.13 4.79
N ALA A 720 8.00 -25.54 3.58
CA ALA A 720 8.49 -24.18 3.42
C ALA A 720 7.49 -23.17 3.97
N LYS A 721 7.99 -22.23 4.76
CA LYS A 721 7.20 -21.13 5.32
C LYS A 721 8.01 -19.86 5.44
N TYR A 722 7.33 -18.73 5.42
CA TYR A 722 7.96 -17.44 5.67
C TYR A 722 8.39 -17.32 7.14
N PHE A 723 9.55 -16.70 7.35
CA PHE A 723 10.08 -16.41 8.69
C PHE A 723 10.91 -15.13 8.68
N GLY A 724 11.03 -14.48 9.82
CA GLY A 724 12.00 -13.41 10.01
C GLY A 724 13.32 -13.97 10.54
N LEU A 725 14.43 -13.62 9.92
CA LEU A 725 15.78 -14.02 10.40
C LEU A 725 16.01 -13.55 11.85
N GLY A 726 15.55 -12.35 12.15
CA GLY A 726 15.84 -11.69 13.42
C GLY A 726 17.28 -11.18 13.46
N LYS A 727 17.87 -11.12 14.66
CA LYS A 727 19.27 -10.68 14.82
C LYS A 727 20.22 -11.86 14.78
N ILE A 728 21.43 -11.64 14.21
CA ILE A 728 22.49 -12.64 14.06
C ILE A 728 23.76 -12.21 14.80
N GLY A 729 24.57 -13.18 15.20
CA GLY A 729 25.84 -13.01 15.89
C GLY A 729 27.00 -12.72 14.95
N LYS A 730 28.10 -12.24 15.52
CA LYS A 730 29.33 -11.96 14.77
C LYS A 730 29.97 -13.22 14.18
N ASP A 731 29.82 -14.37 14.83
CA ASP A 731 30.29 -15.67 14.36
C ASP A 731 29.71 -16.01 12.97
N GLN A 732 28.40 -15.87 12.80
CA GLN A 732 27.76 -16.10 11.51
C GLN A 732 28.18 -15.07 10.46
N VAL A 733 28.31 -13.79 10.84
CA VAL A 733 28.71 -12.72 9.90
C VAL A 733 30.10 -12.96 9.35
N VAL A 734 31.07 -13.35 10.21
CA VAL A 734 32.45 -13.68 9.80
C VAL A 734 32.48 -14.88 8.84
N GLU A 735 31.72 -15.93 9.15
CA GLU A 735 31.58 -17.09 8.29
C GLU A 735 30.90 -16.75 6.95
N TYR A 736 29.81 -15.97 7.00
CA TYR A 736 29.10 -15.53 5.80
C TYR A 736 29.97 -14.69 4.87
N ALA A 737 30.76 -13.79 5.44
CA ALA A 737 31.75 -13.00 4.70
C ALA A 737 32.77 -13.90 3.99
N ALA A 738 33.30 -14.92 4.69
CA ALA A 738 34.20 -15.89 4.10
C ALA A 738 33.57 -16.70 2.96
N ARG A 739 32.32 -17.17 3.12
CA ARG A 739 31.55 -17.89 2.07
C ARG A 739 31.33 -17.04 0.82
N LYS A 740 31.05 -15.74 0.98
CA LYS A 740 30.86 -14.79 -0.12
C LYS A 740 32.19 -14.24 -0.70
N GLY A 741 33.32 -14.47 -0.07
CA GLY A 741 34.59 -13.90 -0.48
C GLY A 741 34.68 -12.38 -0.33
N MET A 742 33.95 -11.83 0.66
CA MET A 742 33.87 -10.40 0.95
C MET A 742 34.51 -10.07 2.31
N SER A 743 34.81 -8.78 2.57
CA SER A 743 35.24 -8.37 3.89
C SER A 743 34.12 -8.40 4.92
N VAL A 744 34.48 -8.59 6.19
CA VAL A 744 33.46 -8.59 7.29
C VAL A 744 32.80 -7.23 7.38
N GLU A 745 33.55 -6.15 7.23
CA GLU A 745 33.05 -4.77 7.28
C GLU A 745 32.00 -4.50 6.17
N GLU A 746 32.24 -5.05 4.97
CA GLU A 746 31.32 -4.91 3.87
C GLU A 746 30.02 -5.69 4.12
N ILE A 747 30.10 -6.90 4.64
CA ILE A 747 28.93 -7.69 5.02
C ILE A 747 28.17 -7.05 6.20
N GLU A 748 28.87 -6.53 7.22
CA GLU A 748 28.25 -5.80 8.32
C GLU A 748 27.45 -4.59 7.83
N ARG A 749 27.95 -3.89 6.81
CA ARG A 749 27.21 -2.79 6.18
C ARG A 749 25.92 -3.27 5.54
N TRP A 750 25.95 -4.31 4.71
CA TRP A 750 24.75 -4.83 4.04
C TRP A 750 23.74 -5.47 5.00
N LEU A 751 24.21 -6.06 6.10
CA LEU A 751 23.39 -6.73 7.10
C LEU A 751 23.12 -5.88 8.35
N SER A 752 23.48 -4.60 8.33
CA SER A 752 23.38 -3.68 9.47
C SER A 752 22.06 -3.77 10.26
N PRO A 753 20.86 -3.87 9.63
CA PRO A 753 19.60 -3.98 10.37
C PRO A 753 19.42 -5.30 11.11
N VAL A 754 20.15 -6.35 10.77
CA VAL A 754 20.01 -7.67 11.38
C VAL A 754 21.17 -8.04 12.29
N LEU A 755 22.16 -7.17 12.48
CA LEU A 755 23.24 -7.39 13.43
C LEU A 755 22.75 -7.37 14.88
N GLY A 756 23.25 -8.30 15.69
CA GLY A 756 22.90 -8.46 17.10
C GLY A 756 23.96 -7.93 18.08
N TYR A 757 25.03 -7.29 17.59
CA TYR A 757 26.16 -6.78 18.34
C TYR A 757 26.53 -5.36 17.95
#